data_8b475c6171954b8fbebcd2ef4cdd9ae6
#
_entry.id   8b475c6171954b8fbebcd2ef4cdd9ae6
#
_cell.length_a   1.000
_cell.length_b   1.000
_cell.length_c   1.000
_cell.angle_alpha   90.00
_cell.angle_beta   90.00
_cell.angle_gamma   90.00
#
_symmetry.space_group_name_H-M   'P 1'
#
loop_
_entity.id
_entity.type
_entity.pdbx_description
1 polymer ?
#
loop_
_entity_poly.entity_id
_entity_poly.type
_entity_poly.pdbx_seq_one_letter_code
_entity_poly.pdbx_strand_id
1 'polypeptide(L)'
;MSVPIKWLKEYIKIDWNPEELAHRLTMAGIAVDPVGDDEDDAVLELDLTPNRGDCLGLINMAREVSALSGNPVIIPKVSLKENNEKVEDYITVEIAEPDLCRRYAARVIKNCRVAPSPEWMQDRLAGAGIRPINNIVDVTNYVMLESNQPLHAFDYRLLGEDHRILVRCAQPGETITTLDGVERALDEEMLLITDGTRGVALAGVMGGENTEINDDTTDVLLESAWFLGTNIRKTGRKLALRSDSSMRFEKGTDIEGVIYAVNRAAALIQELAGGQVVKGVFDNYPRPWKADEIILRSERVNYVLGTRISIEEIGDCLKRLGLRFTKNRGQFKVYAPSYRPDLMIEADLIEEVARLYGYDRIPPRLPEGDSSPGGLDKGQKYRTTVKELMSRSFFELVNYNFVNPSSLDRIRIPENSPLRDFIKLANPLSEDQSVMRTILLPGLLDSVAGNLARKNQNLAFFEMGPVFHPGDQDLAREILKLGAVVCGERESFWLQKNVAMDFFYLKGLLEDLLLQLSVSDVSFAAIDHPAYHPGRTAVVEAEGREIGIIGEIHPLVLENYDIRQRACAFELDMQGLFELSRKRTMNDEIVRYPSVERDIALLVPSEAKAQDLLAGIRNAGGELLRQVLVFDLYSGGQVPEGKKSMAFRLTWQSNQKTLTDSEVSDLMEAVLEELKALHQASQR
;
A
#
# COMPACT_ATOMS: atom_id res chain seq x y z
N MET A 1 -18.77 3.83 -13.66
CA MET A 1 -19.37 4.17 -14.97
C MET A 1 -20.86 4.31 -14.79
N SER A 2 -21.40 5.45 -15.19
CA SER A 2 -22.83 5.74 -15.06
C SER A 2 -23.60 5.19 -16.28
N VAL A 3 -24.57 4.35 -16.04
CA VAL A 3 -25.42 3.72 -17.08
C VAL A 3 -26.88 4.10 -16.83
N PRO A 4 -27.46 5.06 -17.59
CA PRO A 4 -28.87 5.38 -17.50
C PRO A 4 -29.72 4.16 -17.95
N ILE A 5 -30.58 3.65 -17.07
CA ILE A 5 -31.42 2.46 -17.35
C ILE A 5 -32.36 2.71 -18.53
N LYS A 6 -32.89 3.91 -18.63
CA LYS A 6 -33.75 4.32 -19.75
C LYS A 6 -33.05 4.19 -21.10
N TRP A 7 -31.76 4.55 -21.16
CA TRP A 7 -30.98 4.39 -22.39
C TRP A 7 -30.60 2.92 -22.62
N LEU A 8 -30.25 2.14 -21.57
CA LEU A 8 -29.97 0.71 -21.72
C LEU A 8 -31.20 -0.09 -22.24
N LYS A 9 -32.39 0.31 -21.83
CA LYS A 9 -33.66 -0.32 -22.29
C LYS A 9 -33.90 -0.20 -23.81
N GLU A 10 -33.20 0.66 -24.52
CA GLU A 10 -33.28 0.73 -26.00
C GLU A 10 -32.56 -0.43 -26.69
N TYR A 11 -31.55 -1.02 -25.99
CA TYR A 11 -30.75 -2.12 -26.52
C TYR A 11 -31.23 -3.48 -26.04
N ILE A 12 -32.05 -3.53 -24.98
CA ILE A 12 -32.55 -4.78 -24.44
C ILE A 12 -33.82 -4.56 -23.61
N LYS A 13 -34.78 -5.50 -23.73
CA LYS A 13 -35.92 -5.50 -22.84
C LYS A 13 -35.49 -5.89 -21.41
N ILE A 14 -35.80 -5.03 -20.44
CA ILE A 14 -35.53 -5.23 -19.02
C ILE A 14 -36.87 -5.26 -18.29
N ASP A 15 -37.19 -6.44 -17.72
CA ASP A 15 -38.45 -6.65 -16.99
C ASP A 15 -38.25 -6.48 -15.47
N TRP A 16 -37.01 -6.24 -15.02
CA TRP A 16 -36.63 -6.06 -13.63
C TRP A 16 -36.68 -4.59 -13.22
N ASN A 17 -37.00 -4.33 -11.95
CA ASN A 17 -36.81 -2.99 -11.38
C ASN A 17 -35.30 -2.68 -11.21
N PRO A 18 -34.92 -1.42 -10.96
CA PRO A 18 -33.51 -1.02 -10.86
C PRO A 18 -32.71 -1.79 -9.80
N GLU A 19 -33.29 -2.04 -8.63
CA GLU A 19 -32.63 -2.76 -7.54
C GLU A 19 -32.38 -4.24 -7.90
N GLU A 20 -33.35 -4.90 -8.50
CA GLU A 20 -33.22 -6.28 -8.95
C GLU A 20 -32.18 -6.40 -10.07
N LEU A 21 -32.16 -5.44 -11.01
CA LEU A 21 -31.16 -5.38 -12.08
C LEU A 21 -29.75 -5.23 -11.48
N ALA A 22 -29.57 -4.27 -10.56
CA ALA A 22 -28.29 -4.03 -9.86
C ALA A 22 -27.82 -5.29 -9.10
N HIS A 23 -28.73 -5.94 -8.36
CA HIS A 23 -28.42 -7.17 -7.65
C HIS A 23 -27.99 -8.31 -8.60
N ARG A 24 -28.70 -8.51 -9.71
CA ARG A 24 -28.38 -9.56 -10.68
C ARG A 24 -27.05 -9.33 -11.38
N LEU A 25 -26.74 -8.08 -11.73
CA LEU A 25 -25.45 -7.72 -12.30
C LEU A 25 -24.31 -7.94 -11.30
N THR A 26 -24.50 -7.52 -10.05
CA THR A 26 -23.51 -7.74 -8.97
C THR A 26 -23.27 -9.23 -8.75
N MET A 27 -24.31 -10.05 -8.68
CA MET A 27 -24.17 -11.49 -8.53
C MET A 27 -23.54 -12.18 -9.75
N ALA A 28 -23.57 -11.53 -10.89
CA ALA A 28 -22.89 -11.97 -12.12
C ALA A 28 -21.46 -11.38 -12.29
N GLY A 29 -20.90 -10.75 -11.26
CA GLY A 29 -19.52 -10.23 -11.23
C GLY A 29 -19.36 -8.80 -11.78
N ILE A 30 -20.45 -8.07 -11.99
CA ILE A 30 -20.45 -6.64 -12.36
C ILE A 30 -20.99 -5.86 -11.17
N ALA A 31 -20.10 -5.35 -10.31
CA ALA A 31 -20.51 -4.63 -9.12
C ALA A 31 -21.28 -3.34 -9.48
N VAL A 32 -22.39 -3.13 -8.81
CA VAL A 32 -23.24 -1.95 -8.97
C VAL A 32 -23.40 -1.31 -7.60
N ASP A 33 -23.05 -0.03 -7.50
CA ASP A 33 -23.31 0.78 -6.32
C ASP A 33 -24.83 1.02 -6.14
N PRO A 34 -25.29 1.41 -4.93
CA PRO A 34 -26.71 1.66 -4.69
C PRO A 34 -27.33 2.61 -5.71
N VAL A 35 -28.48 2.23 -6.23
CA VAL A 35 -29.25 2.99 -7.20
C VAL A 35 -30.09 4.04 -6.47
N GLY A 36 -30.24 5.24 -7.05
CA GLY A 36 -31.16 6.25 -6.53
C GLY A 36 -32.65 5.81 -6.61
N ASP A 37 -33.48 6.39 -5.76
CA ASP A 37 -34.88 5.98 -5.55
C ASP A 37 -35.86 6.30 -6.72
N ASP A 38 -35.40 6.94 -7.80
CA ASP A 38 -36.23 7.36 -8.91
C ASP A 38 -36.28 6.27 -10.03
N GLU A 39 -37.40 5.53 -10.14
CA GLU A 39 -37.55 4.45 -11.11
C GLU A 39 -37.43 4.90 -12.56
N ASP A 40 -37.81 6.15 -12.88
CA ASP A 40 -37.84 6.65 -14.26
C ASP A 40 -36.50 7.21 -14.75
N ASP A 41 -35.64 7.67 -13.85
CA ASP A 41 -34.31 8.25 -14.14
C ASP A 41 -33.16 7.52 -13.44
N ALA A 42 -33.34 6.28 -13.01
CA ALA A 42 -32.33 5.51 -12.31
C ALA A 42 -31.08 5.31 -13.19
N VAL A 43 -29.93 5.62 -12.59
CA VAL A 43 -28.59 5.43 -13.17
C VAL A 43 -27.84 4.36 -12.38
N LEU A 44 -27.34 3.33 -13.06
CA LEU A 44 -26.46 2.34 -12.45
C LEU A 44 -25.03 2.89 -12.40
N GLU A 45 -24.46 2.99 -11.22
CA GLU A 45 -23.04 3.25 -11.07
C GLU A 45 -22.28 1.93 -11.01
N LEU A 46 -21.51 1.65 -12.08
CA LEU A 46 -20.79 0.39 -12.21
C LEU A 46 -19.35 0.54 -11.74
N ASP A 47 -18.92 -0.36 -10.84
CA ASP A 47 -17.50 -0.57 -10.50
C ASP A 47 -16.98 -1.77 -11.32
N LEU A 48 -16.33 -1.46 -12.45
CA LEU A 48 -15.88 -2.44 -13.43
C LEU A 48 -14.44 -2.89 -13.12
N THR A 49 -14.24 -4.18 -12.98
CA THR A 49 -12.93 -4.79 -12.90
C THR A 49 -12.07 -4.48 -14.15
N PRO A 50 -10.75 -4.44 -14.06
CA PRO A 50 -9.88 -4.08 -15.18
C PRO A 50 -10.06 -4.95 -16.42
N ASN A 51 -10.41 -6.23 -16.27
CA ASN A 51 -10.63 -7.18 -17.38
C ASN A 51 -11.95 -6.93 -18.12
N ARG A 52 -12.95 -6.30 -17.48
CA ARG A 52 -14.26 -6.07 -18.06
C ARG A 52 -14.38 -4.70 -18.74
N GLY A 53 -13.34 -4.33 -19.51
CA GLY A 53 -13.34 -3.11 -20.32
C GLY A 53 -14.47 -3.04 -21.37
N ASP A 54 -14.96 -4.19 -21.83
CA ASP A 54 -16.11 -4.31 -22.72
C ASP A 54 -17.36 -3.63 -22.16
N CYS A 55 -17.61 -3.76 -20.86
CA CYS A 55 -18.77 -3.18 -20.17
C CYS A 55 -18.73 -1.65 -20.04
N LEU A 56 -17.70 -0.97 -20.56
CA LEU A 56 -17.68 0.49 -20.71
C LEU A 56 -18.57 0.99 -21.88
N GLY A 57 -19.27 0.09 -22.58
CA GLY A 57 -20.24 0.41 -23.62
C GLY A 57 -21.61 -0.22 -23.38
N LEU A 58 -22.67 0.55 -23.66
CA LEU A 58 -24.08 0.16 -23.43
C LEU A 58 -24.49 -1.11 -24.17
N ILE A 59 -24.03 -1.29 -25.43
CA ILE A 59 -24.31 -2.49 -26.20
C ILE A 59 -23.76 -3.74 -25.50
N ASN A 60 -22.59 -3.66 -24.94
CA ASN A 60 -21.98 -4.80 -24.21
C ASN A 60 -22.66 -5.01 -22.85
N MET A 61 -23.06 -3.94 -22.15
CA MET A 61 -23.92 -4.07 -20.97
C MET A 61 -25.26 -4.74 -21.30
N ALA A 62 -25.86 -4.40 -22.43
CA ALA A 62 -27.06 -5.10 -22.92
C ALA A 62 -26.80 -6.60 -23.20
N ARG A 63 -25.60 -6.99 -23.67
CA ARG A 63 -25.20 -8.39 -23.82
C ARG A 63 -25.14 -9.11 -22.47
N GLU A 64 -24.61 -8.46 -21.43
CA GLU A 64 -24.58 -9.01 -20.07
C GLU A 64 -26.02 -9.21 -19.53
N VAL A 65 -26.87 -8.20 -19.65
CA VAL A 65 -28.27 -8.33 -19.27
C VAL A 65 -28.97 -9.43 -20.10
N SER A 66 -28.64 -9.58 -21.39
CA SER A 66 -29.13 -10.67 -22.25
C SER A 66 -28.70 -12.04 -21.74
N ALA A 67 -27.43 -12.18 -21.32
CA ALA A 67 -26.93 -13.42 -20.74
C ALA A 67 -27.66 -13.81 -19.44
N LEU A 68 -28.14 -12.83 -18.67
CA LEU A 68 -28.88 -13.06 -17.43
C LEU A 68 -30.40 -13.28 -17.69
N SER A 69 -31.02 -12.50 -18.57
CA SER A 69 -32.48 -12.50 -18.79
C SER A 69 -32.93 -13.48 -19.86
N GLY A 70 -32.06 -13.79 -20.83
CA GLY A 70 -32.42 -14.51 -22.05
C GLY A 70 -33.06 -13.65 -23.13
N ASN A 71 -33.31 -12.36 -22.87
CA ASN A 71 -33.86 -11.43 -23.86
C ASN A 71 -32.84 -11.08 -24.95
N PRO A 72 -33.25 -10.93 -26.23
CA PRO A 72 -32.32 -10.61 -27.30
C PRO A 72 -31.84 -9.16 -27.24
N VAL A 73 -30.56 -8.95 -27.60
CA VAL A 73 -29.98 -7.61 -27.76
C VAL A 73 -30.42 -6.98 -29.06
N ILE A 74 -30.77 -5.71 -29.03
CA ILE A 74 -31.17 -4.90 -30.19
C ILE A 74 -29.99 -3.98 -30.54
N ILE A 75 -29.26 -4.29 -31.59
CA ILE A 75 -28.20 -3.43 -32.10
C ILE A 75 -28.75 -2.47 -33.14
N PRO A 76 -28.57 -1.14 -33.00
CA PRO A 76 -29.02 -0.17 -33.97
C PRO A 76 -28.50 -0.45 -35.38
N LYS A 77 -29.38 -0.49 -36.37
CA LYS A 77 -29.01 -0.63 -37.77
C LYS A 77 -28.47 0.72 -38.27
N VAL A 78 -27.31 0.69 -38.89
CA VAL A 78 -26.72 1.87 -39.51
C VAL A 78 -27.17 1.99 -40.95
N SER A 79 -27.74 3.13 -41.31
CA SER A 79 -28.13 3.46 -42.69
C SER A 79 -27.50 4.81 -43.08
N LEU A 80 -26.61 4.78 -44.05
CA LEU A 80 -25.88 5.96 -44.58
C LEU A 80 -26.36 6.27 -45.99
N LYS A 81 -26.52 7.55 -46.27
CA LYS A 81 -26.70 8.04 -47.63
C LYS A 81 -25.40 8.68 -48.10
N GLU A 82 -24.63 7.95 -48.87
CA GLU A 82 -23.36 8.40 -49.40
C GLU A 82 -23.57 9.20 -50.70
N ASN A 83 -22.72 10.20 -50.93
CA ASN A 83 -22.63 10.92 -52.18
C ASN A 83 -21.84 10.10 -53.23
N ASN A 84 -21.51 10.70 -54.40
CA ASN A 84 -20.79 9.99 -55.47
C ASN A 84 -19.27 10.19 -55.42
N GLU A 85 -18.77 11.02 -54.53
CA GLU A 85 -17.33 11.32 -54.37
C GLU A 85 -16.68 10.20 -53.57
N LYS A 86 -15.49 9.76 -53.90
CA LYS A 86 -14.81 8.66 -53.21
C LYS A 86 -13.94 9.17 -52.07
N VAL A 87 -13.93 8.46 -50.95
CA VAL A 87 -13.12 8.84 -49.78
C VAL A 87 -11.64 8.84 -50.06
N GLU A 88 -11.17 7.99 -50.98
CA GLU A 88 -9.73 7.92 -51.36
C GLU A 88 -9.28 9.19 -52.11
N ASP A 89 -10.17 10.02 -52.66
CA ASP A 89 -9.88 11.32 -53.27
C ASP A 89 -9.68 12.43 -52.22
N TYR A 90 -10.08 12.17 -50.97
CA TYR A 90 -10.08 13.13 -49.85
C TYR A 90 -9.05 12.85 -48.79
N ILE A 91 -8.72 11.59 -48.51
CA ILE A 91 -7.86 11.24 -47.40
C ILE A 91 -7.03 10.01 -47.73
N THR A 92 -5.80 9.99 -47.27
CA THR A 92 -4.98 8.80 -47.19
C THR A 92 -4.56 8.56 -45.75
N VAL A 93 -4.55 7.29 -45.32
CA VAL A 93 -4.15 6.90 -43.96
C VAL A 93 -3.03 5.91 -44.02
N GLU A 94 -1.93 6.23 -43.38
CA GLU A 94 -0.76 5.37 -43.25
C GLU A 94 -0.49 5.07 -41.76
N ILE A 95 -0.18 3.80 -41.46
CA ILE A 95 0.19 3.32 -40.14
C ILE A 95 1.66 2.93 -40.19
N ALA A 96 2.52 3.73 -39.58
CA ALA A 96 3.96 3.41 -39.47
C ALA A 96 4.24 2.38 -38.38
N GLU A 97 3.38 2.35 -37.33
CA GLU A 97 3.53 1.49 -36.15
C GLU A 97 2.38 0.49 -36.03
N PRO A 98 2.34 -0.58 -36.87
CA PRO A 98 1.21 -1.53 -36.91
C PRO A 98 1.09 -2.40 -35.65
N ASP A 99 2.09 -2.43 -34.78
CA ASP A 99 2.01 -3.10 -33.49
C ASP A 99 1.30 -2.23 -32.43
N LEU A 100 1.36 -0.90 -32.55
CA LEU A 100 0.72 0.04 -31.65
C LEU A 100 -0.67 0.49 -32.14
N CYS A 101 -0.86 0.56 -33.47
CA CYS A 101 -2.13 0.85 -34.12
C CYS A 101 -2.44 -0.26 -35.17
N ARG A 102 -3.32 -1.18 -34.82
CA ARG A 102 -3.65 -2.32 -35.72
C ARG A 102 -4.70 -2.00 -36.76
N ARG A 103 -5.55 -1.02 -36.52
CA ARG A 103 -6.60 -0.60 -37.44
C ARG A 103 -6.91 0.87 -37.28
N TYR A 104 -7.05 1.57 -38.37
CA TYR A 104 -7.47 2.97 -38.41
C TYR A 104 -8.45 3.17 -39.55
N ALA A 105 -9.67 3.57 -39.19
CA ALA A 105 -10.73 3.88 -40.15
C ALA A 105 -11.06 5.37 -40.14
N ALA A 106 -11.30 5.94 -41.34
CA ALA A 106 -11.64 7.34 -41.47
C ALA A 106 -12.82 7.53 -42.47
N ARG A 107 -13.70 8.48 -42.16
CA ARG A 107 -14.74 8.98 -43.03
C ARG A 107 -14.70 10.49 -43.18
N VAL A 108 -15.02 10.99 -44.33
CA VAL A 108 -15.16 12.43 -44.61
C VAL A 108 -16.65 12.77 -44.72
N ILE A 109 -17.08 13.82 -44.02
CA ILE A 109 -18.44 14.33 -44.03
C ILE A 109 -18.33 15.83 -44.34
N LYS A 110 -19.00 16.25 -45.42
CA LYS A 110 -18.95 17.61 -45.97
C LYS A 110 -20.20 18.39 -45.65
N ASN A 111 -20.11 19.71 -45.66
CA ASN A 111 -21.23 20.61 -45.48
C ASN A 111 -22.01 20.38 -44.19
N CYS A 112 -21.32 20.07 -43.14
CA CYS A 112 -21.90 19.99 -41.80
C CYS A 112 -22.20 21.37 -41.24
N ARG A 113 -23.20 21.47 -40.40
CA ARG A 113 -23.52 22.66 -39.63
C ARG A 113 -23.36 22.34 -38.14
N VAL A 114 -22.39 22.96 -37.49
CA VAL A 114 -22.21 22.87 -36.04
C VAL A 114 -23.35 23.61 -35.34
N ALA A 115 -23.97 22.98 -34.37
CA ALA A 115 -25.08 23.49 -33.60
C ALA A 115 -25.18 22.74 -32.28
N PRO A 116 -25.94 23.21 -31.29
CA PRO A 116 -26.26 22.42 -30.10
C PRO A 116 -26.93 21.08 -30.47
N SER A 117 -26.57 20.03 -29.75
CA SER A 117 -27.22 18.71 -29.93
C SER A 117 -28.69 18.74 -29.52
N PRO A 118 -29.54 17.86 -30.07
CA PRO A 118 -30.92 17.75 -29.65
C PRO A 118 -31.02 17.32 -28.17
N GLU A 119 -32.06 17.74 -27.50
CA GLU A 119 -32.30 17.55 -26.07
C GLU A 119 -32.12 16.07 -25.62
N TRP A 120 -32.70 15.13 -26.40
CA TRP A 120 -32.61 13.71 -26.10
C TRP A 120 -31.14 13.20 -26.03
N MET A 121 -30.23 13.76 -26.82
CA MET A 121 -28.82 13.40 -26.81
C MET A 121 -28.08 14.07 -25.64
N GLN A 122 -28.40 15.34 -25.37
CA GLN A 122 -27.85 16.06 -24.21
C GLN A 122 -28.23 15.35 -22.92
N ASP A 123 -29.49 14.94 -22.74
CA ASP A 123 -29.96 14.23 -21.54
C ASP A 123 -29.22 12.90 -21.32
N ARG A 124 -29.02 12.13 -22.41
CA ARG A 124 -28.30 10.86 -22.33
C ARG A 124 -26.84 11.05 -21.97
N LEU A 125 -26.15 12.01 -22.56
CA LEU A 125 -24.77 12.33 -22.26
C LEU A 125 -24.63 12.82 -20.82
N ALA A 126 -25.50 13.74 -20.40
CA ALA A 126 -25.52 14.26 -19.03
C ALA A 126 -25.80 13.16 -18.00
N GLY A 127 -26.76 12.28 -18.25
CA GLY A 127 -27.05 11.12 -17.42
C GLY A 127 -25.90 10.11 -17.33
N ALA A 128 -25.03 10.07 -18.35
CA ALA A 128 -23.80 9.28 -18.35
C ALA A 128 -22.57 10.05 -17.83
N GLY A 129 -22.74 11.28 -17.31
CA GLY A 129 -21.68 12.10 -16.72
C GLY A 129 -20.85 12.89 -17.74
N ILE A 130 -21.25 12.97 -19.01
CA ILE A 130 -20.55 13.73 -20.07
C ILE A 130 -21.29 15.05 -20.32
N ARG A 131 -20.54 16.16 -20.29
CA ARG A 131 -21.07 17.47 -20.62
C ARG A 131 -21.25 17.63 -22.13
N PRO A 132 -22.47 17.95 -22.62
CA PRO A 132 -22.70 18.26 -24.02
C PRO A 132 -21.94 19.50 -24.50
N ILE A 133 -21.46 19.47 -25.75
CA ILE A 133 -20.69 20.56 -26.39
C ILE A 133 -21.38 21.02 -27.66
N ASN A 134 -21.40 20.19 -28.72
CA ASN A 134 -22.05 20.45 -29.99
C ASN A 134 -22.42 19.12 -30.69
N ASN A 135 -23.26 19.19 -31.72
CA ASN A 135 -23.77 18.03 -32.43
C ASN A 135 -22.72 17.16 -33.15
N ILE A 136 -21.47 17.58 -33.29
CA ILE A 136 -20.38 16.76 -33.84
C ILE A 136 -19.66 16.01 -32.71
N VAL A 137 -19.19 16.75 -31.72
CA VAL A 137 -18.46 16.18 -30.58
C VAL A 137 -19.36 15.28 -29.74
N ASP A 138 -20.60 15.68 -29.54
CA ASP A 138 -21.58 14.90 -28.77
C ASP A 138 -21.91 13.57 -29.45
N VAL A 139 -21.95 13.53 -30.78
CA VAL A 139 -22.10 12.27 -31.51
C VAL A 139 -20.93 11.34 -31.31
N THR A 140 -19.70 11.85 -31.29
CA THR A 140 -18.52 10.99 -31.00
C THR A 140 -18.57 10.42 -29.59
N ASN A 141 -18.94 11.24 -28.59
CA ASN A 141 -19.12 10.81 -27.20
C ASN A 141 -20.29 9.82 -27.05
N TYR A 142 -21.40 10.09 -27.73
CA TYR A 142 -22.57 9.20 -27.72
C TYR A 142 -22.23 7.81 -28.23
N VAL A 143 -21.57 7.72 -29.41
CA VAL A 143 -21.18 6.43 -30.00
C VAL A 143 -20.09 5.73 -29.18
N MET A 144 -19.21 6.47 -28.56
CA MET A 144 -18.23 5.91 -27.61
C MET A 144 -18.93 5.24 -26.43
N LEU A 145 -19.91 5.88 -25.81
CA LEU A 145 -20.71 5.28 -24.73
C LEU A 145 -21.58 4.12 -25.21
N GLU A 146 -22.16 4.22 -26.42
CA GLU A 146 -22.98 3.18 -27.02
C GLU A 146 -22.16 1.90 -27.29
N SER A 147 -21.02 2.03 -27.96
CA SER A 147 -20.28 0.92 -28.56
C SER A 147 -18.96 0.55 -27.88
N ASN A 148 -18.52 1.30 -26.88
CA ASN A 148 -17.18 1.21 -26.27
C ASN A 148 -16.04 1.55 -27.24
N GLN A 149 -16.30 2.25 -28.35
CA GLN A 149 -15.30 2.63 -29.33
C GLN A 149 -15.12 4.15 -29.31
N PRO A 150 -14.01 4.67 -28.76
CA PRO A 150 -13.71 6.10 -28.87
C PRO A 150 -13.54 6.52 -30.32
N LEU A 151 -14.08 7.69 -30.64
CA LEU A 151 -13.94 8.34 -31.93
C LEU A 151 -13.37 9.74 -31.73
N HIS A 152 -12.77 10.28 -32.80
CA HIS A 152 -12.37 11.67 -32.84
C HIS A 152 -12.83 12.34 -34.13
N ALA A 153 -13.17 13.62 -34.07
CA ALA A 153 -13.57 14.43 -35.18
C ALA A 153 -12.57 15.57 -35.35
N PHE A 154 -11.95 15.67 -36.52
CA PHE A 154 -11.06 16.74 -36.90
C PHE A 154 -11.80 17.72 -37.84
N ASP A 155 -11.55 19.03 -37.70
CA ASP A 155 -11.90 19.97 -38.78
C ASP A 155 -10.99 19.67 -39.99
N TYR A 156 -11.60 19.09 -41.02
CA TYR A 156 -10.92 18.64 -42.22
C TYR A 156 -10.10 19.76 -42.89
N ARG A 157 -10.58 21.01 -42.82
CA ARG A 157 -9.93 22.18 -43.42
C ARG A 157 -8.64 22.60 -42.71
N LEU A 158 -8.48 22.20 -41.48
CA LEU A 158 -7.31 22.49 -40.66
C LEU A 158 -6.19 21.42 -40.75
N LEU A 159 -6.47 20.31 -41.44
CA LEU A 159 -5.45 19.32 -41.81
C LEU A 159 -4.52 19.85 -42.88
N GLY A 160 -3.30 19.33 -42.95
CA GLY A 160 -2.30 19.72 -43.95
C GLY A 160 -2.82 19.56 -45.41
N GLU A 161 -2.23 20.30 -46.35
CA GLU A 161 -2.69 20.36 -47.76
C GLU A 161 -2.76 18.99 -48.44
N ASP A 162 -1.92 18.02 -48.02
CA ASP A 162 -1.90 16.67 -48.59
C ASP A 162 -3.06 15.80 -48.07
N HIS A 163 -3.86 16.28 -47.11
CA HIS A 163 -4.93 15.57 -46.47
C HIS A 163 -4.56 14.11 -46.13
N ARG A 164 -3.39 13.94 -45.49
CA ARG A 164 -2.82 12.67 -45.14
C ARG A 164 -2.88 12.51 -43.63
N ILE A 165 -3.25 11.33 -43.16
CA ILE A 165 -3.06 10.93 -41.77
C ILE A 165 -1.91 9.91 -41.69
N LEU A 166 -0.92 10.22 -40.87
CA LEU A 166 0.19 9.33 -40.57
C LEU A 166 0.21 9.04 -39.06
N VAL A 167 -0.02 7.77 -38.72
CA VAL A 167 0.07 7.28 -37.32
C VAL A 167 1.51 6.78 -37.08
N ARG A 168 2.26 7.49 -36.23
CA ARG A 168 3.66 7.20 -35.89
C ARG A 168 3.98 7.52 -34.43
N CYS A 169 5.09 7.03 -33.93
CA CYS A 169 5.63 7.53 -32.67
C CYS A 169 6.14 8.98 -32.79
N ALA A 170 6.18 9.66 -31.64
CA ALA A 170 6.72 11.03 -31.57
C ALA A 170 8.22 11.05 -31.87
N GLN A 171 8.72 12.18 -32.38
CA GLN A 171 10.15 12.42 -32.64
C GLN A 171 10.81 13.08 -31.41
N PRO A 172 12.13 12.97 -31.26
CA PRO A 172 12.86 13.64 -30.21
C PRO A 172 12.57 15.15 -30.16
N GLY A 173 12.12 15.65 -29.01
CA GLY A 173 11.81 17.08 -28.81
C GLY A 173 10.48 17.54 -29.41
N GLU A 174 9.65 16.63 -29.91
CA GLU A 174 8.32 16.96 -30.43
C GLU A 174 7.36 17.35 -29.30
N THR A 175 6.54 18.37 -29.56
CA THR A 175 5.50 18.85 -28.64
C THR A 175 4.13 18.83 -29.31
N ILE A 176 3.06 18.78 -28.52
CA ILE A 176 1.68 18.96 -28.97
C ILE A 176 0.90 19.78 -27.95
N THR A 177 0.11 20.73 -28.41
CA THR A 177 -0.90 21.39 -27.58
C THR A 177 -2.21 20.59 -27.69
N THR A 178 -2.67 20.05 -26.58
CA THR A 178 -3.89 19.24 -26.50
C THR A 178 -5.12 20.13 -26.30
N LEU A 179 -6.36 19.54 -26.49
CA LEU A 179 -7.64 20.25 -26.38
C LEU A 179 -7.89 20.98 -25.05
N ASP A 180 -7.12 20.67 -24.00
CA ASP A 180 -7.15 21.38 -22.71
C ASP A 180 -6.24 22.63 -22.70
N GLY A 181 -5.64 23.02 -23.85
CA GLY A 181 -4.76 24.18 -23.99
C GLY A 181 -3.36 24.00 -23.42
N VAL A 182 -2.98 22.77 -23.02
CA VAL A 182 -1.67 22.49 -22.41
C VAL A 182 -0.69 21.97 -23.45
N GLU A 183 0.47 22.65 -23.58
CA GLU A 183 1.59 22.15 -24.37
C GLU A 183 2.30 21.01 -23.62
N ARG A 184 2.49 19.88 -24.31
CA ARG A 184 3.07 18.67 -23.75
C ARG A 184 4.30 18.23 -24.52
N ALA A 185 5.41 18.05 -23.81
CA ALA A 185 6.60 17.42 -24.37
C ALA A 185 6.40 15.92 -24.49
N LEU A 186 6.75 15.37 -25.64
CA LEU A 186 6.53 13.96 -25.97
C LEU A 186 7.84 13.19 -25.93
N ASP A 187 7.74 11.89 -25.66
CA ASP A 187 8.85 10.96 -25.85
C ASP A 187 8.59 9.99 -27.01
N GLU A 188 9.65 9.34 -27.48
CA GLU A 188 9.65 8.48 -28.66
C GLU A 188 8.78 7.21 -28.54
N GLU A 189 8.28 6.88 -27.32
CA GLU A 189 7.35 5.77 -27.12
C GLU A 189 5.89 6.20 -27.29
N MET A 190 5.59 7.49 -27.32
CA MET A 190 4.24 8.02 -27.41
C MET A 190 3.75 8.01 -28.86
N LEU A 191 2.55 7.47 -29.06
CA LEU A 191 1.95 7.35 -30.38
C LEU A 191 1.20 8.65 -30.73
N LEU A 192 1.47 9.21 -31.91
CA LEU A 192 0.83 10.39 -32.46
C LEU A 192 0.04 10.07 -33.72
N ILE A 193 -1.05 10.81 -33.89
CA ILE A 193 -1.73 10.99 -35.18
C ILE A 193 -1.22 12.32 -35.72
N THR A 194 -0.69 12.31 -36.96
CA THR A 194 -0.13 13.51 -37.63
C THR A 194 -0.82 13.73 -38.96
N ASP A 195 -0.83 14.97 -39.44
CA ASP A 195 -1.28 15.32 -40.78
C ASP A 195 -0.18 15.17 -41.85
N GLY A 196 0.88 14.42 -41.52
CA GLY A 196 2.08 14.25 -42.32
C GLY A 196 3.19 15.25 -41.98
N THR A 197 2.87 16.40 -41.38
CA THR A 197 3.81 17.47 -41.00
C THR A 197 3.90 17.69 -39.49
N ARG A 198 2.78 17.76 -38.82
CA ARG A 198 2.67 18.04 -37.39
C ARG A 198 1.71 17.08 -36.68
N GLY A 199 1.85 16.97 -35.34
CA GLY A 199 0.90 16.23 -34.49
C GLY A 199 -0.47 16.92 -34.48
N VAL A 200 -1.54 16.14 -34.70
CA VAL A 200 -2.95 16.58 -34.65
C VAL A 200 -3.73 15.89 -33.54
N ALA A 201 -3.23 14.78 -33.02
CA ALA A 201 -3.77 14.17 -31.82
C ALA A 201 -2.74 13.27 -31.13
N LEU A 202 -2.82 13.18 -29.80
CA LEU A 202 -2.15 12.15 -29.03
C LEU A 202 -3.01 10.89 -29.10
N ALA A 203 -2.56 9.89 -29.84
CA ALA A 203 -3.35 8.73 -30.22
C ALA A 203 -4.05 8.05 -29.03
N GLY A 204 -5.36 7.94 -29.10
CA GLY A 204 -6.19 7.30 -28.08
C GLY A 204 -6.28 8.01 -26.74
N VAL A 205 -5.65 9.16 -26.56
CA VAL A 205 -5.63 9.93 -25.30
C VAL A 205 -6.41 11.22 -25.43
N MET A 206 -5.97 12.15 -26.30
CA MET A 206 -6.64 13.46 -26.47
C MET A 206 -6.28 14.08 -27.82
N GLY A 207 -7.27 14.74 -28.44
CA GLY A 207 -7.06 15.52 -29.67
C GLY A 207 -6.15 16.72 -29.48
N GLY A 208 -5.59 17.21 -30.57
CA GLY A 208 -4.84 18.47 -30.63
C GLY A 208 -5.79 19.67 -30.80
N GLU A 209 -5.47 20.78 -30.16
CA GLU A 209 -6.17 22.07 -30.29
C GLU A 209 -6.19 22.57 -31.73
N ASN A 210 -5.12 22.29 -32.48
CA ASN A 210 -4.89 22.80 -33.85
C ASN A 210 -5.82 22.26 -34.93
N THR A 211 -6.68 21.26 -34.60
CA THR A 211 -7.65 20.65 -35.51
C THR A 211 -9.03 20.47 -34.85
N GLU A 212 -9.29 21.24 -33.81
CA GLU A 212 -10.54 21.19 -33.04
C GLU A 212 -11.75 21.60 -33.89
N ILE A 213 -12.87 20.93 -33.68
CA ILE A 213 -14.18 21.30 -34.20
C ILE A 213 -14.66 22.60 -33.54
N ASN A 214 -14.94 23.61 -34.36
CA ASN A 214 -15.42 24.91 -33.91
C ASN A 214 -16.70 25.32 -34.68
N ASP A 215 -17.29 26.48 -34.36
CA ASP A 215 -18.56 26.94 -34.95
C ASP A 215 -18.48 27.16 -36.44
N ASP A 216 -17.29 27.38 -37.02
CA ASP A 216 -17.06 27.60 -38.46
C ASP A 216 -16.75 26.28 -39.20
N THR A 217 -16.67 25.16 -38.52
CA THR A 217 -16.38 23.85 -39.13
C THR A 217 -17.50 23.43 -40.09
N THR A 218 -17.15 23.13 -41.34
CA THR A 218 -18.08 22.64 -42.36
C THR A 218 -17.76 21.22 -42.83
N ASP A 219 -16.52 20.83 -42.81
CA ASP A 219 -16.06 19.52 -43.26
C ASP A 219 -15.33 18.81 -42.16
N VAL A 220 -15.71 17.56 -41.91
CA VAL A 220 -15.26 16.76 -40.77
C VAL A 220 -14.55 15.50 -41.27
N LEU A 221 -13.33 15.28 -40.79
CA LEU A 221 -12.71 13.96 -40.82
C LEU A 221 -13.04 13.22 -39.54
N LEU A 222 -13.79 12.13 -39.65
CA LEU A 222 -14.17 11.29 -38.53
C LEU A 222 -13.22 10.09 -38.43
N GLU A 223 -12.59 9.92 -37.26
CA GLU A 223 -11.68 8.83 -36.93
C GLU A 223 -12.35 7.79 -36.09
N SER A 224 -12.04 6.51 -36.36
CA SER A 224 -12.25 5.38 -35.45
C SER A 224 -11.05 4.44 -35.59
N ALA A 225 -10.35 4.18 -34.49
CA ALA A 225 -9.12 3.40 -34.54
C ALA A 225 -9.03 2.40 -33.38
N TRP A 226 -8.09 1.46 -33.50
CA TRP A 226 -7.69 0.56 -32.43
C TRP A 226 -6.24 0.82 -32.08
N PHE A 227 -5.99 1.10 -30.80
CA PHE A 227 -4.65 1.34 -30.26
C PHE A 227 -4.30 0.32 -29.17
N LEU A 228 -3.00 0.00 -29.03
CA LEU A 228 -2.52 -0.91 -28.00
C LEU A 228 -2.66 -0.30 -26.61
N GLY A 229 -3.52 -0.88 -25.77
CA GLY A 229 -3.89 -0.35 -24.45
C GLY A 229 -2.69 -0.09 -23.52
N THR A 230 -1.65 -0.93 -23.56
CA THR A 230 -0.44 -0.74 -22.75
C THR A 230 0.36 0.51 -23.15
N ASN A 231 0.37 0.88 -24.44
CA ASN A 231 0.99 2.12 -24.91
C ASN A 231 0.19 3.33 -24.42
N ILE A 232 -1.13 3.31 -24.60
CA ILE A 232 -2.02 4.40 -24.15
C ILE A 232 -1.90 4.63 -22.64
N ARG A 233 -1.86 3.56 -21.84
CA ARG A 233 -1.65 3.63 -20.40
C ARG A 233 -0.31 4.27 -20.01
N LYS A 234 0.78 3.86 -20.66
CA LYS A 234 2.11 4.45 -20.43
C LYS A 234 2.12 5.94 -20.75
N THR A 235 1.57 6.32 -21.90
CA THR A 235 1.45 7.72 -22.34
C THR A 235 0.63 8.55 -21.35
N GLY A 236 -0.57 8.09 -20.99
CA GLY A 236 -1.43 8.78 -20.04
C GLY A 236 -0.79 8.95 -18.66
N ARG A 237 -0.06 7.94 -18.17
CA ARG A 237 0.66 8.02 -16.89
C ARG A 237 1.83 9.00 -16.93
N LYS A 238 2.65 8.98 -17.98
CA LYS A 238 3.79 9.89 -18.12
C LYS A 238 3.36 11.36 -18.22
N LEU A 239 2.25 11.63 -18.93
CA LEU A 239 1.71 12.98 -19.09
C LEU A 239 0.72 13.39 -17.99
N ALA A 240 0.45 12.52 -17.01
CA ALA A 240 -0.59 12.69 -16.00
C ALA A 240 -1.96 13.06 -16.61
N LEU A 241 -2.29 12.46 -17.78
CA LEU A 241 -3.46 12.76 -18.56
C LEU A 241 -4.38 11.52 -18.64
N ARG A 242 -5.61 11.68 -18.18
CA ARG A 242 -6.63 10.64 -18.23
C ARG A 242 -7.89 11.20 -18.87
N SER A 243 -8.40 10.50 -19.87
CA SER A 243 -9.65 10.81 -20.56
C SER A 243 -10.55 9.58 -20.65
N ASP A 244 -11.82 9.77 -21.00
CA ASP A 244 -12.77 8.70 -21.28
C ASP A 244 -12.30 7.79 -22.43
N SER A 245 -11.63 8.37 -23.41
CA SER A 245 -11.01 7.67 -24.52
C SER A 245 -9.83 6.79 -24.02
N SER A 246 -8.89 7.37 -23.29
CA SER A 246 -7.71 6.66 -22.81
C SER A 246 -8.08 5.50 -21.88
N MET A 247 -9.10 5.66 -21.03
CA MET A 247 -9.60 4.61 -20.14
C MET A 247 -10.17 3.41 -20.94
N ARG A 248 -10.85 3.65 -22.05
CA ARG A 248 -11.41 2.59 -22.89
C ARG A 248 -10.32 1.85 -23.66
N PHE A 249 -9.42 2.58 -24.30
CA PHE A 249 -8.28 1.97 -24.99
C PHE A 249 -7.37 1.18 -24.03
N GLU A 250 -7.07 1.73 -22.85
CA GLU A 250 -6.26 1.05 -21.83
C GLU A 250 -6.84 -0.32 -21.43
N LYS A 251 -8.18 -0.41 -21.30
CA LYS A 251 -8.89 -1.64 -20.93
C LYS A 251 -9.21 -2.53 -22.12
N GLY A 252 -9.01 -2.05 -23.34
CA GLY A 252 -9.25 -2.76 -24.59
C GLY A 252 -10.58 -2.42 -25.26
N THR A 253 -10.49 -2.09 -26.55
CA THR A 253 -11.66 -1.82 -27.43
C THR A 253 -11.82 -2.93 -28.46
N ASP A 254 -13.00 -3.00 -29.09
CA ASP A 254 -13.29 -3.99 -30.12
C ASP A 254 -12.70 -3.60 -31.48
N ILE A 255 -11.64 -4.26 -31.92
CA ILE A 255 -11.00 -4.00 -33.22
C ILE A 255 -11.94 -4.23 -34.40
N GLU A 256 -12.90 -5.17 -34.32
CA GLU A 256 -13.89 -5.41 -35.37
C GLU A 256 -15.05 -4.41 -35.28
N GLY A 257 -15.26 -3.76 -34.11
CA GLY A 257 -16.27 -2.72 -33.90
C GLY A 257 -15.93 -1.36 -34.53
N VAL A 258 -14.69 -1.14 -34.95
CA VAL A 258 -14.19 0.13 -35.51
C VAL A 258 -15.06 0.64 -36.67
N ILE A 259 -15.42 -0.24 -37.61
CA ILE A 259 -16.26 0.15 -38.78
C ILE A 259 -17.70 0.42 -38.40
N TYR A 260 -18.26 -0.35 -37.47
CA TYR A 260 -19.60 -0.08 -36.95
C TYR A 260 -19.68 1.31 -36.33
N ALA A 261 -18.72 1.64 -35.47
CA ALA A 261 -18.71 2.91 -34.75
C ALA A 261 -18.55 4.13 -35.67
N VAL A 262 -17.60 4.09 -36.61
CA VAL A 262 -17.39 5.21 -37.54
C VAL A 262 -18.63 5.40 -38.45
N ASN A 263 -19.26 4.31 -38.88
CA ASN A 263 -20.49 4.39 -39.69
C ASN A 263 -21.71 4.89 -38.87
N ARG A 264 -21.81 4.46 -37.60
CA ARG A 264 -22.85 4.90 -36.66
C ARG A 264 -22.77 6.40 -36.40
N ALA A 265 -21.56 6.89 -36.12
CA ALA A 265 -21.29 8.31 -35.88
C ALA A 265 -21.55 9.14 -37.18
N ALA A 266 -21.08 8.66 -38.34
CA ALA A 266 -21.36 9.33 -39.61
C ALA A 266 -22.86 9.44 -39.92
N ALA A 267 -23.65 8.39 -39.62
CA ALA A 267 -25.12 8.43 -39.80
C ALA A 267 -25.78 9.45 -38.88
N LEU A 268 -25.36 9.53 -37.62
CA LEU A 268 -25.87 10.52 -36.68
C LEU A 268 -25.46 11.95 -37.05
N ILE A 269 -24.21 12.18 -37.48
CA ILE A 269 -23.75 13.50 -37.97
C ILE A 269 -24.56 13.90 -39.21
N GLN A 270 -24.81 12.97 -40.15
CA GLN A 270 -25.65 13.23 -41.31
C GLN A 270 -27.08 13.66 -40.91
N GLU A 271 -27.66 13.02 -39.92
CA GLU A 271 -28.98 13.32 -39.39
C GLU A 271 -29.06 14.64 -38.66
N LEU A 272 -28.09 14.89 -37.77
CA LEU A 272 -28.13 16.00 -36.80
C LEU A 272 -27.41 17.28 -37.26
N ALA A 273 -26.40 17.14 -38.13
CA ALA A 273 -25.63 18.27 -38.65
C ALA A 273 -25.91 18.54 -40.15
N GLY A 274 -26.76 17.75 -40.81
CA GLY A 274 -27.11 17.92 -42.23
C GLY A 274 -25.99 17.57 -43.19
N GLY A 275 -24.92 16.89 -42.73
CA GLY A 275 -23.73 16.61 -43.52
C GLY A 275 -23.93 15.64 -44.70
N GLN A 276 -23.08 15.74 -45.70
CA GLN A 276 -23.01 14.84 -46.84
C GLN A 276 -21.88 13.85 -46.69
N VAL A 277 -22.19 12.59 -46.48
CA VAL A 277 -21.17 11.54 -46.26
C VAL A 277 -20.52 11.18 -47.58
N VAL A 278 -19.19 11.32 -47.70
CA VAL A 278 -18.42 10.90 -48.86
C VAL A 278 -18.44 9.38 -48.97
N LYS A 279 -18.55 8.87 -50.22
CA LYS A 279 -18.71 7.42 -50.49
C LYS A 279 -17.48 6.63 -50.05
N GLY A 280 -17.75 5.55 -49.31
CA GLY A 280 -16.72 4.63 -48.80
C GLY A 280 -16.19 5.02 -47.42
N VAL A 281 -15.42 4.14 -46.87
CA VAL A 281 -14.61 4.32 -45.63
C VAL A 281 -13.18 3.98 -45.94
N PHE A 282 -12.24 4.85 -45.56
CA PHE A 282 -10.83 4.48 -45.61
C PHE A 282 -10.53 3.59 -44.42
N ASP A 283 -10.16 2.33 -44.65
CA ASP A 283 -9.90 1.34 -43.62
C ASP A 283 -8.51 0.74 -43.81
N ASN A 284 -7.55 1.21 -43.03
CA ASN A 284 -6.21 0.65 -43.00
C ASN A 284 -6.13 -0.43 -41.91
N TYR A 285 -6.13 -1.70 -42.30
CA TYR A 285 -6.14 -2.85 -41.43
C TYR A 285 -5.07 -3.86 -41.83
N PRO A 286 -3.76 -3.58 -41.55
CA PRO A 286 -2.65 -4.37 -42.06
C PRO A 286 -2.61 -5.80 -41.52
N ARG A 287 -3.12 -6.05 -40.32
CA ARG A 287 -3.12 -7.36 -39.66
C ARG A 287 -4.51 -7.68 -39.12
N PRO A 288 -5.39 -8.26 -39.94
CA PRO A 288 -6.75 -8.61 -39.51
C PRO A 288 -6.76 -9.56 -38.29
N TRP A 289 -7.63 -9.23 -37.33
CA TRP A 289 -7.82 -10.03 -36.13
C TRP A 289 -8.40 -11.39 -36.47
N LYS A 290 -7.97 -12.40 -35.68
CA LYS A 290 -8.51 -13.76 -35.74
C LYS A 290 -8.83 -14.22 -34.34
N ALA A 291 -9.98 -14.86 -34.17
CA ALA A 291 -10.33 -15.47 -32.89
C ALA A 291 -9.39 -16.62 -32.55
N ASP A 292 -8.79 -16.58 -31.39
CA ASP A 292 -8.02 -17.70 -30.84
C ASP A 292 -8.95 -18.80 -30.37
N GLU A 293 -8.48 -20.06 -30.48
CA GLU A 293 -9.18 -21.23 -29.98
C GLU A 293 -8.82 -21.50 -28.53
N ILE A 294 -9.81 -21.50 -27.65
CA ILE A 294 -9.65 -21.79 -26.22
C ILE A 294 -10.34 -23.13 -25.94
N ILE A 295 -9.60 -24.08 -25.38
CA ILE A 295 -10.14 -25.38 -24.97
C ILE A 295 -10.69 -25.29 -23.57
N LEU A 296 -12.00 -25.57 -23.40
CA LEU A 296 -12.65 -25.68 -22.10
C LEU A 296 -13.02 -27.14 -21.81
N ARG A 297 -12.46 -27.69 -20.76
CA ARG A 297 -12.71 -29.06 -20.30
C ARG A 297 -13.76 -29.07 -19.21
N SER A 298 -14.88 -29.78 -19.42
CA SER A 298 -15.97 -29.83 -18.44
C SER A 298 -15.55 -30.41 -17.08
N GLU A 299 -14.62 -31.37 -17.08
CA GLU A 299 -14.03 -31.91 -15.86
C GLU A 299 -13.23 -30.85 -15.09
N ARG A 300 -12.48 -30.01 -15.82
CA ARG A 300 -11.69 -28.93 -15.23
C ARG A 300 -12.56 -27.84 -14.63
N VAL A 301 -13.67 -27.48 -15.29
CA VAL A 301 -14.71 -26.58 -14.74
C VAL A 301 -15.17 -27.09 -13.37
N ASN A 302 -15.62 -28.34 -13.32
CA ASN A 302 -16.13 -28.93 -12.10
C ASN A 302 -15.07 -29.10 -11.00
N TYR A 303 -13.85 -29.41 -11.38
CA TYR A 303 -12.71 -29.51 -10.45
C TYR A 303 -12.39 -28.16 -9.81
N VAL A 304 -12.27 -27.10 -10.61
CA VAL A 304 -11.92 -25.77 -10.12
C VAL A 304 -13.04 -25.18 -9.26
N LEU A 305 -14.31 -25.31 -9.72
CA LEU A 305 -15.47 -24.75 -9.02
C LEU A 305 -15.96 -25.63 -7.84
N GLY A 306 -15.46 -26.84 -7.73
CA GLY A 306 -15.92 -27.78 -6.71
C GLY A 306 -17.38 -28.20 -6.91
N THR A 307 -17.87 -28.24 -8.16
CA THR A 307 -19.29 -28.44 -8.52
C THR A 307 -19.47 -29.73 -9.31
N ARG A 308 -20.71 -29.97 -9.77
CA ARG A 308 -21.08 -31.05 -10.70
C ARG A 308 -22.01 -30.51 -11.79
N ILE A 309 -21.60 -29.41 -12.43
CA ILE A 309 -22.35 -28.78 -13.52
C ILE A 309 -22.32 -29.72 -14.71
N SER A 310 -23.48 -29.95 -15.32
CA SER A 310 -23.58 -30.80 -16.49
C SER A 310 -22.92 -30.12 -17.71
N ILE A 311 -22.52 -30.94 -18.69
CA ILE A 311 -21.92 -30.41 -19.92
C ILE A 311 -22.91 -29.60 -20.75
N GLU A 312 -24.19 -29.89 -20.61
CA GLU A 312 -25.29 -29.15 -21.22
C GLU A 312 -25.43 -27.76 -20.60
N GLU A 313 -25.40 -27.65 -19.27
CA GLU A 313 -25.44 -26.37 -18.56
C GLU A 313 -24.23 -25.50 -18.87
N ILE A 314 -22.99 -26.10 -18.93
CA ILE A 314 -21.79 -25.37 -19.37
C ILE A 314 -21.98 -24.80 -20.78
N GLY A 315 -22.49 -25.63 -21.71
CA GLY A 315 -22.78 -25.19 -23.07
C GLY A 315 -23.83 -24.10 -23.13
N ASP A 316 -24.85 -24.13 -22.26
CA ASP A 316 -25.87 -23.09 -22.18
C ASP A 316 -25.29 -21.75 -21.69
N CYS A 317 -24.40 -21.78 -20.69
CA CYS A 317 -23.68 -20.57 -20.27
C CYS A 317 -22.90 -19.94 -21.42
N LEU A 318 -22.12 -20.72 -22.15
CA LEU A 318 -21.36 -20.23 -23.30
C LEU A 318 -22.25 -19.64 -24.38
N LYS A 319 -23.42 -20.29 -24.67
CA LYS A 319 -24.39 -19.82 -25.63
C LYS A 319 -25.04 -18.51 -25.22
N ARG A 320 -25.45 -18.37 -23.97
CA ARG A 320 -26.04 -17.14 -23.41
C ARG A 320 -25.09 -15.95 -23.51
N LEU A 321 -23.78 -16.17 -23.38
CA LEU A 321 -22.73 -15.18 -23.60
C LEU A 321 -22.47 -14.84 -25.07
N GLY A 322 -23.14 -15.52 -26.01
CA GLY A 322 -22.89 -15.35 -27.43
C GLY A 322 -21.56 -15.90 -27.92
N LEU A 323 -20.90 -16.77 -27.15
CA LEU A 323 -19.65 -17.39 -27.52
C LEU A 323 -19.89 -18.50 -28.56
N ARG A 324 -19.13 -18.47 -29.66
CA ARG A 324 -19.14 -19.56 -30.66
C ARG A 324 -18.30 -20.72 -30.14
N PHE A 325 -18.83 -21.93 -30.22
CA PHE A 325 -18.10 -23.12 -29.82
C PHE A 325 -18.49 -24.36 -30.60
N THR A 326 -17.60 -25.38 -30.58
CA THR A 326 -17.89 -26.74 -30.96
C THR A 326 -17.67 -27.68 -29.79
N LYS A 327 -18.53 -28.71 -29.65
CA LYS A 327 -18.48 -29.69 -28.55
C LYS A 327 -17.94 -31.01 -29.04
N ASN A 328 -16.92 -31.57 -28.32
CA ASN A 328 -16.38 -32.89 -28.62
C ASN A 328 -15.91 -33.61 -27.34
N ARG A 329 -16.43 -34.80 -27.05
CA ARG A 329 -16.03 -35.70 -25.96
C ARG A 329 -15.77 -35.03 -24.61
N GLY A 330 -16.69 -34.17 -24.14
CA GLY A 330 -16.55 -33.48 -22.82
C GLY A 330 -15.71 -32.20 -22.82
N GLN A 331 -15.30 -31.76 -24.01
CA GLN A 331 -14.58 -30.51 -24.20
C GLN A 331 -15.32 -29.57 -25.15
N PHE A 332 -15.11 -28.28 -24.96
CA PHE A 332 -15.56 -27.22 -25.85
C PHE A 332 -14.35 -26.54 -26.47
N LYS A 333 -14.38 -26.36 -27.78
CA LYS A 333 -13.49 -25.44 -28.48
C LYS A 333 -14.23 -24.14 -28.64
N VAL A 334 -13.84 -23.12 -27.88
CA VAL A 334 -14.51 -21.83 -27.79
C VAL A 334 -13.70 -20.80 -28.56
N TYR A 335 -14.39 -19.93 -29.28
CA TYR A 335 -13.82 -18.81 -30.03
C TYR A 335 -14.34 -17.52 -29.42
N ALA A 336 -13.45 -16.81 -28.69
CA ALA A 336 -13.80 -15.53 -28.08
C ALA A 336 -14.11 -14.47 -29.15
N PRO A 337 -15.13 -13.63 -28.98
CA PRO A 337 -15.38 -12.52 -29.88
C PRO A 337 -14.39 -11.38 -29.65
N SER A 338 -14.18 -10.52 -30.64
CA SER A 338 -13.20 -9.41 -30.59
C SER A 338 -13.51 -8.37 -29.52
N TYR A 339 -14.78 -8.25 -29.10
CA TYR A 339 -15.18 -7.35 -28.00
C TYR A 339 -14.91 -7.91 -26.59
N ARG A 340 -14.43 -9.17 -26.46
CA ARG A 340 -14.01 -9.81 -25.20
C ARG A 340 -12.51 -10.14 -25.25
N PRO A 341 -11.64 -9.11 -25.22
CA PRO A 341 -10.19 -9.30 -25.26
C PRO A 341 -9.63 -9.96 -23.99
N ASP A 342 -10.40 -10.05 -22.94
CA ASP A 342 -10.10 -10.69 -21.66
C ASP A 342 -10.14 -12.23 -21.72
N LEU A 343 -10.88 -12.81 -22.67
CA LEU A 343 -11.00 -14.26 -22.81
C LEU A 343 -9.81 -14.82 -23.61
N MET A 344 -8.79 -15.29 -22.91
CA MET A 344 -7.54 -15.76 -23.50
C MET A 344 -7.21 -17.22 -23.15
N ILE A 345 -7.58 -17.67 -21.96
CA ILE A 345 -7.22 -18.99 -21.42
C ILE A 345 -8.44 -19.73 -20.86
N GLU A 346 -8.26 -21.04 -20.56
CA GLU A 346 -9.33 -21.88 -20.01
C GLU A 346 -9.93 -21.32 -18.71
N ALA A 347 -9.10 -20.69 -17.86
CA ALA A 347 -9.55 -20.12 -16.59
C ALA A 347 -10.58 -19.00 -16.80
N ASP A 348 -10.42 -18.17 -17.83
CA ASP A 348 -11.36 -17.09 -18.14
C ASP A 348 -12.75 -17.66 -18.49
N LEU A 349 -12.77 -18.76 -19.26
CA LEU A 349 -14.03 -19.43 -19.57
C LEU A 349 -14.64 -20.16 -18.37
N ILE A 350 -13.84 -20.63 -17.42
CA ILE A 350 -14.35 -21.18 -16.15
C ILE A 350 -15.00 -20.08 -15.32
N GLU A 351 -14.43 -18.87 -15.27
CA GLU A 351 -15.03 -17.71 -14.63
C GLU A 351 -16.38 -17.37 -15.26
N GLU A 352 -16.46 -17.34 -16.59
CA GLU A 352 -17.70 -17.07 -17.32
C GLU A 352 -18.80 -18.10 -16.99
N VAL A 353 -18.44 -19.35 -16.87
CA VAL A 353 -19.38 -20.41 -16.44
C VAL A 353 -19.81 -20.19 -14.98
N ALA A 354 -18.86 -19.89 -14.08
CA ALA A 354 -19.12 -19.71 -12.66
C ALA A 354 -20.08 -18.56 -12.39
N ARG A 355 -19.87 -17.39 -13.02
CA ARG A 355 -20.69 -16.20 -12.81
C ARG A 355 -22.12 -16.34 -13.35
N LEU A 356 -22.32 -17.07 -14.47
CA LEU A 356 -23.66 -17.34 -15.01
C LEU A 356 -24.35 -18.54 -14.33
N TYR A 357 -23.60 -19.49 -13.82
CA TYR A 357 -24.13 -20.54 -12.97
C TYR A 357 -24.65 -19.96 -11.65
N GLY A 358 -23.97 -18.97 -11.10
CA GLY A 358 -24.26 -18.26 -9.86
C GLY A 358 -23.28 -18.64 -8.74
N TYR A 359 -22.57 -17.67 -8.21
CA TYR A 359 -21.61 -17.86 -7.11
C TYR A 359 -22.28 -18.35 -5.83
N ASP A 360 -23.54 -17.96 -5.59
CA ASP A 360 -24.38 -18.41 -4.49
C ASP A 360 -24.71 -19.92 -4.55
N ARG A 361 -24.65 -20.52 -5.72
CA ARG A 361 -24.87 -21.94 -5.95
C ARG A 361 -23.59 -22.79 -5.78
N ILE A 362 -22.43 -22.16 -5.71
CA ILE A 362 -21.15 -22.86 -5.50
C ILE A 362 -20.98 -23.14 -4.02
N PRO A 363 -20.92 -24.43 -3.59
CA PRO A 363 -20.83 -24.76 -2.17
C PRO A 363 -19.48 -24.36 -1.59
N PRO A 364 -19.44 -23.71 -0.42
CA PRO A 364 -18.20 -23.44 0.28
C PRO A 364 -17.53 -24.75 0.70
N ARG A 365 -16.24 -24.90 0.43
CA ARG A 365 -15.45 -26.07 0.85
C ARG A 365 -14.18 -25.61 1.53
N LEU A 366 -13.76 -26.36 2.53
CA LEU A 366 -12.43 -26.19 3.08
C LEU A 366 -11.37 -26.69 2.08
N PRO A 367 -10.23 -26.02 1.97
CA PRO A 367 -9.12 -26.50 1.16
C PRO A 367 -8.71 -27.92 1.60
N GLU A 368 -8.61 -28.84 0.66
CA GLU A 368 -8.04 -30.16 0.89
C GLU A 368 -6.51 -30.06 0.75
N GLY A 369 -5.80 -30.50 1.75
CA GLY A 369 -4.34 -30.53 1.76
C GLY A 369 -3.79 -31.21 3.01
N ASP A 370 -2.52 -31.55 2.98
CA ASP A 370 -1.83 -32.05 4.17
C ASP A 370 -1.80 -30.96 5.22
N SER A 371 -2.52 -31.16 6.31
CA SER A 371 -2.51 -30.25 7.43
C SER A 371 -1.26 -30.48 8.26
N SER A 372 -0.26 -29.62 8.13
CA SER A 372 0.77 -29.52 9.15
C SER A 372 0.22 -28.67 10.32
N PRO A 373 0.42 -29.09 11.57
CA PRO A 373 0.00 -28.27 12.70
C PRO A 373 0.72 -26.92 12.61
N GLY A 374 -0.09 -25.88 12.46
CA GLY A 374 0.39 -24.50 12.51
C GLY A 374 0.92 -24.16 13.89
N GLY A 375 1.81 -23.20 14.01
CA GLY A 375 2.31 -22.72 15.28
C GLY A 375 3.26 -21.55 15.11
N LEU A 376 3.42 -20.78 16.17
CA LEU A 376 4.40 -19.72 16.21
C LEU A 376 5.81 -20.31 16.19
N ASP A 377 6.70 -19.73 15.39
CA ASP A 377 8.13 -20.02 15.46
C ASP A 377 8.76 -19.50 16.77
N LYS A 378 10.03 -19.83 16.99
CA LYS A 378 10.73 -19.43 18.23
C LYS A 378 10.83 -17.92 18.40
N GLY A 379 11.09 -17.19 17.31
CA GLY A 379 11.19 -15.74 17.31
C GLY A 379 9.85 -15.07 17.58
N GLN A 380 8.77 -15.60 16.98
CA GLN A 380 7.41 -15.12 17.24
C GLN A 380 7.01 -15.34 18.70
N LYS A 381 7.24 -16.53 19.24
CA LYS A 381 6.99 -16.84 20.68
C LYS A 381 7.76 -15.90 21.58
N TYR A 382 9.03 -15.67 21.28
CA TYR A 382 9.89 -14.77 22.05
C TYR A 382 9.34 -13.34 22.03
N ARG A 383 9.00 -12.81 20.86
CA ARG A 383 8.40 -11.47 20.74
C ARG A 383 7.10 -11.34 21.54
N THR A 384 6.25 -12.36 21.49
CA THR A 384 5.02 -12.40 22.30
C THR A 384 5.34 -12.36 23.79
N THR A 385 6.31 -13.18 24.26
CA THR A 385 6.75 -13.19 25.65
C THR A 385 7.27 -11.83 26.10
N VAL A 386 8.12 -11.17 25.29
CA VAL A 386 8.64 -9.83 25.60
C VAL A 386 7.50 -8.82 25.71
N LYS A 387 6.53 -8.83 24.76
CA LYS A 387 5.35 -7.95 24.81
C LYS A 387 4.51 -8.18 26.06
N GLU A 388 4.27 -9.43 26.44
CA GLU A 388 3.53 -9.79 27.65
C GLU A 388 4.24 -9.30 28.92
N LEU A 389 5.55 -9.44 28.99
CA LEU A 389 6.35 -8.93 30.11
C LEU A 389 6.33 -7.40 30.19
N MET A 390 6.52 -6.73 29.08
CA MET A 390 6.47 -5.25 29.00
C MET A 390 5.09 -4.70 29.34
N SER A 391 4.02 -5.35 28.89
CA SER A 391 2.63 -4.92 29.13
C SER A 391 2.20 -4.95 30.59
N ARG A 392 3.01 -5.52 31.49
CA ARG A 392 2.75 -5.49 32.94
C ARG A 392 2.98 -4.11 33.55
N SER A 393 3.83 -3.30 32.92
CA SER A 393 4.23 -1.98 33.44
C SER A 393 4.14 -0.85 32.41
N PHE A 394 3.94 -1.15 31.14
CA PHE A 394 3.92 -0.20 30.04
C PHE A 394 2.70 -0.41 29.15
N PHE A 395 2.26 0.63 28.46
CA PHE A 395 1.34 0.56 27.34
C PHE A 395 2.10 0.43 26.04
N GLU A 396 1.68 -0.47 25.15
CA GLU A 396 2.29 -0.64 23.82
C GLU A 396 1.91 0.50 22.89
N LEU A 397 2.88 1.06 22.20
CA LEU A 397 2.72 2.03 21.12
C LEU A 397 3.00 1.37 19.77
N VAL A 398 2.32 1.87 18.76
CA VAL A 398 2.58 1.55 17.35
C VAL A 398 2.72 2.89 16.60
N ASN A 399 3.96 3.33 16.41
CA ASN A 399 4.26 4.56 15.70
C ASN A 399 4.53 4.29 14.22
N TYR A 400 4.46 5.33 13.38
CA TYR A 400 4.80 5.23 11.97
C TYR A 400 6.27 4.90 11.76
N ASN A 401 6.55 4.08 10.74
CA ASN A 401 7.91 3.79 10.30
C ASN A 401 8.52 4.93 9.47
N PHE A 402 7.69 5.85 9.00
CA PHE A 402 8.08 7.02 8.20
C PHE A 402 8.12 8.25 9.09
N VAL A 403 9.20 9.00 8.99
CA VAL A 403 9.46 10.16 9.85
C VAL A 403 9.99 11.35 9.03
N ASN A 404 9.96 12.52 9.65
CA ASN A 404 10.66 13.69 9.12
C ASN A 404 12.16 13.55 9.37
N PRO A 405 13.03 13.84 8.38
CA PRO A 405 14.49 13.84 8.59
C PRO A 405 14.95 14.69 9.77
N SER A 406 14.26 15.82 10.05
CA SER A 406 14.55 16.70 11.17
C SER A 406 14.25 16.10 12.56
N SER A 407 13.61 14.95 12.64
CA SER A 407 13.38 14.23 13.91
C SER A 407 14.69 13.92 14.66
N LEU A 408 15.78 13.68 13.93
CA LEU A 408 17.10 13.48 14.52
C LEU A 408 17.74 14.77 15.02
N ASP A 409 17.39 15.94 14.46
CA ASP A 409 17.83 17.25 14.97
C ASP A 409 17.19 17.51 16.33
N ARG A 410 15.88 17.21 16.47
CA ARG A 410 15.15 17.35 17.72
C ARG A 410 15.78 16.55 18.87
N ILE A 411 16.34 15.38 18.59
CA ILE A 411 17.07 14.56 19.58
C ILE A 411 18.60 14.79 19.56
N ARG A 412 19.06 15.85 18.90
CA ARG A 412 20.45 16.32 18.88
C ARG A 412 21.46 15.34 18.28
N ILE A 413 21.06 14.44 17.40
CA ILE A 413 21.99 13.53 16.73
C ILE A 413 22.90 14.35 15.78
N PRO A 414 24.24 14.22 15.86
CA PRO A 414 25.19 14.94 15.02
C PRO A 414 24.96 14.71 13.51
N GLU A 415 25.28 15.69 12.68
CA GLU A 415 25.11 15.62 11.22
C GLU A 415 25.88 14.46 10.57
N ASN A 416 27.04 14.11 11.11
CA ASN A 416 27.89 13.02 10.62
C ASN A 416 27.54 11.65 11.19
N SER A 417 26.43 11.51 11.91
CA SER A 417 26.03 10.23 12.52
C SER A 417 25.52 9.25 11.46
N PRO A 418 25.90 7.96 11.55
CA PRO A 418 25.34 6.91 10.68
C PRO A 418 23.80 6.76 10.80
N LEU A 419 23.20 7.25 11.89
CA LEU A 419 21.75 7.26 12.04
C LEU A 419 21.05 8.19 11.04
N ARG A 420 21.78 9.11 10.39
CA ARG A 420 21.26 10.02 9.36
C ARG A 420 21.36 9.48 7.95
N ASP A 421 21.87 8.29 7.78
CA ASP A 421 21.85 7.60 6.50
C ASP A 421 20.46 6.99 6.26
N PHE A 422 19.55 7.87 5.82
CA PHE A 422 18.14 7.54 5.66
C PHE A 422 17.83 6.86 4.34
N ILE A 423 16.90 5.92 4.38
CA ILE A 423 16.20 5.43 3.20
C ILE A 423 15.06 6.40 2.89
N LYS A 424 15.14 7.07 1.74
CA LYS A 424 14.15 8.05 1.28
C LYS A 424 13.02 7.36 0.51
N LEU A 425 11.78 7.81 0.74
CA LEU A 425 10.64 7.39 -0.07
C LEU A 425 10.67 8.09 -1.43
N ALA A 426 10.36 7.36 -2.50
CA ALA A 426 10.34 7.93 -3.85
C ALA A 426 9.20 8.95 -4.04
N ASN A 427 8.05 8.73 -3.38
CA ASN A 427 6.84 9.54 -3.47
C ASN A 427 6.17 9.65 -2.09
N PRO A 428 6.73 10.43 -1.15
CA PRO A 428 6.17 10.59 0.18
C PRO A 428 4.86 11.38 0.13
N LEU A 429 3.95 11.08 1.07
CA LEU A 429 2.69 11.82 1.22
C LEU A 429 2.91 13.26 1.72
N SER A 430 3.93 13.45 2.56
CA SER A 430 4.35 14.75 3.08
C SER A 430 5.83 14.70 3.46
N GLU A 431 6.44 15.85 3.69
CA GLU A 431 7.81 15.96 4.21
C GLU A 431 7.96 15.31 5.59
N ASP A 432 6.90 15.38 6.41
CA ASP A 432 6.87 14.78 7.75
C ASP A 432 6.99 13.25 7.73
N GLN A 433 6.77 12.62 6.59
CA GLN A 433 6.80 11.17 6.39
C GLN A 433 7.64 10.79 5.16
N SER A 434 8.82 11.40 5.01
CA SER A 434 9.62 11.30 3.79
C SER A 434 10.79 10.31 3.86
N VAL A 435 11.17 9.86 5.07
CA VAL A 435 12.26 8.89 5.27
C VAL A 435 11.87 7.79 6.23
N MET A 436 12.52 6.64 6.14
CA MET A 436 12.34 5.57 7.10
C MET A 436 13.14 5.84 8.39
N ARG A 437 12.53 5.54 9.56
CA ARG A 437 13.17 5.74 10.88
C ARG A 437 14.37 4.84 11.08
N THR A 438 15.43 5.38 11.69
CA THR A 438 16.65 4.66 12.06
C THR A 438 16.75 4.37 13.56
N ILE A 439 15.85 4.93 14.37
CA ILE A 439 15.77 4.80 15.83
C ILE A 439 14.32 4.99 16.28
N LEU A 440 13.92 4.40 17.42
CA LEU A 440 12.54 4.49 17.94
C LEU A 440 12.30 5.75 18.78
N LEU A 441 13.34 6.32 19.41
CA LEU A 441 13.23 7.39 20.39
C LEU A 441 12.40 8.61 19.93
N PRO A 442 12.51 9.14 18.69
CA PRO A 442 11.68 10.27 18.26
C PRO A 442 10.20 9.99 18.36
N GLY A 443 9.73 8.85 17.85
CA GLY A 443 8.32 8.45 17.89
C GLY A 443 7.79 8.26 19.33
N LEU A 444 8.63 7.72 20.22
CA LEU A 444 8.28 7.61 21.63
C LEU A 444 8.10 8.99 22.29
N LEU A 445 9.00 9.95 22.00
CA LEU A 445 8.91 11.31 22.52
C LEU A 445 7.72 12.11 21.94
N ASP A 446 7.41 11.93 20.67
CA ASP A 446 6.21 12.52 20.05
C ASP A 446 4.93 12.01 20.74
N SER A 447 4.88 10.72 21.05
CA SER A 447 3.77 10.11 21.78
C SER A 447 3.66 10.64 23.21
N VAL A 448 4.79 10.83 23.91
CA VAL A 448 4.83 11.45 25.25
C VAL A 448 4.31 12.91 25.16
N ALA A 449 4.84 13.72 24.26
CA ALA A 449 4.45 15.11 24.07
C ALA A 449 2.96 15.25 23.76
N GLY A 450 2.44 14.42 22.83
CA GLY A 450 1.03 14.41 22.49
C GLY A 450 0.09 14.03 23.65
N ASN A 451 0.53 13.12 24.52
CA ASN A 451 -0.23 12.76 25.72
C ASN A 451 -0.18 13.85 26.81
N LEU A 452 1.00 14.43 27.06
CA LEU A 452 1.14 15.53 28.01
C LEU A 452 0.30 16.75 27.59
N ALA A 453 0.22 17.06 26.31
CA ALA A 453 -0.65 18.11 25.78
C ALA A 453 -2.15 17.84 26.07
N ARG A 454 -2.53 16.56 26.19
CA ARG A 454 -3.88 16.10 26.58
C ARG A 454 -4.04 15.94 28.09
N LYS A 455 -3.08 16.42 28.89
CA LYS A 455 -3.05 16.36 30.36
C LYS A 455 -2.88 14.96 30.98
N ASN A 456 -2.47 13.98 30.20
CA ASN A 456 -2.03 12.69 30.73
C ASN A 456 -0.59 12.86 31.22
N GLN A 457 -0.36 12.89 32.54
CA GLN A 457 0.94 13.26 33.11
C GLN A 457 1.84 12.09 33.47
N ASN A 458 1.27 10.92 33.75
CA ASN A 458 2.01 9.73 34.20
C ASN A 458 2.01 8.71 33.06
N LEU A 459 3.14 8.58 32.39
CA LEU A 459 3.24 7.85 31.14
C LEU A 459 4.33 6.79 31.21
N ALA A 460 3.98 5.56 30.86
CA ALA A 460 4.92 4.47 30.66
C ALA A 460 4.58 3.76 29.36
N PHE A 461 5.38 3.96 28.33
CA PHE A 461 5.14 3.46 26.98
C PHE A 461 6.29 2.58 26.50
N PHE A 462 5.99 1.57 25.70
CA PHE A 462 6.97 0.80 24.95
C PHE A 462 6.54 0.60 23.50
N GLU A 463 7.51 0.43 22.65
CA GLU A 463 7.30 0.03 21.25
C GLU A 463 8.31 -1.07 20.89
N MET A 464 7.81 -2.14 20.28
CA MET A 464 8.64 -3.14 19.61
C MET A 464 8.42 -2.99 18.10
N GLY A 465 9.39 -2.39 17.43
CA GLY A 465 9.27 -2.05 16.02
C GLY A 465 10.58 -2.13 15.27
N PRO A 466 10.52 -2.27 13.92
CA PRO A 466 11.70 -2.24 13.08
C PRO A 466 12.24 -0.81 12.95
N VAL A 467 13.56 -0.71 12.83
CA VAL A 467 14.27 0.46 12.32
C VAL A 467 15.02 0.06 11.05
N PHE A 468 15.32 1.02 10.18
CA PHE A 468 15.74 0.75 8.81
C PHE A 468 17.05 1.45 8.51
N HIS A 469 18.02 0.70 8.03
CA HIS A 469 19.30 1.22 7.59
C HIS A 469 19.58 0.79 6.15
N PRO A 470 20.38 1.53 5.38
CA PRO A 470 20.85 1.07 4.08
C PRO A 470 21.53 -0.30 4.19
N GLY A 471 21.23 -1.18 3.26
CA GLY A 471 21.84 -2.51 3.16
C GLY A 471 22.89 -2.58 2.05
N ASP A 472 23.55 -3.72 1.91
CA ASP A 472 24.58 -3.96 0.90
C ASP A 472 24.02 -4.14 -0.53
N GLN A 473 22.69 -4.23 -0.67
CA GLN A 473 21.94 -4.35 -1.92
C GLN A 473 20.78 -3.36 -1.86
N ASP A 474 19.98 -3.25 -2.92
CA ASP A 474 18.83 -2.32 -3.02
C ASP A 474 17.73 -2.51 -1.94
N LEU A 475 17.93 -3.44 -1.01
CA LEU A 475 17.02 -3.70 0.10
C LEU A 475 17.52 -3.10 1.41
N ALA A 476 16.59 -2.56 2.20
CA ALA A 476 16.85 -2.08 3.54
C ALA A 476 17.27 -3.20 4.48
N ARG A 477 18.20 -2.90 5.39
CA ARG A 477 18.48 -3.73 6.55
C ARG A 477 17.51 -3.38 7.67
N GLU A 478 16.56 -4.26 7.95
CA GLU A 478 15.59 -4.10 9.04
C GLU A 478 16.16 -4.66 10.35
N ILE A 479 16.14 -3.85 11.40
CA ILE A 479 16.60 -4.25 12.73
C ILE A 479 15.43 -4.05 13.70
N LEU A 480 14.97 -5.13 14.33
CA LEU A 480 13.91 -5.06 15.33
C LEU A 480 14.49 -4.51 16.65
N LYS A 481 13.90 -3.44 17.14
CA LYS A 481 14.25 -2.79 18.40
C LYS A 481 13.12 -2.85 19.41
N LEU A 482 13.45 -2.80 20.69
CA LEU A 482 12.54 -2.57 21.79
C LEU A 482 12.91 -1.22 22.44
N GLY A 483 12.02 -0.25 22.31
CA GLY A 483 12.15 1.04 22.96
C GLY A 483 11.13 1.20 24.08
N ALA A 484 11.49 1.88 25.15
CA ALA A 484 10.53 2.27 26.17
C ALA A 484 10.86 3.66 26.72
N VAL A 485 9.81 4.36 27.19
CA VAL A 485 9.91 5.67 27.80
C VAL A 485 8.99 5.76 29.01
N VAL A 486 9.47 6.40 30.07
CA VAL A 486 8.68 6.73 31.26
C VAL A 486 8.76 8.24 31.55
N CYS A 487 7.66 8.81 32.04
CA CYS A 487 7.55 10.24 32.36
C CYS A 487 6.53 10.43 33.48
N GLY A 488 6.85 11.25 34.48
CA GLY A 488 5.97 11.55 35.60
C GLY A 488 6.19 10.66 36.81
N GLU A 489 5.14 10.24 37.46
CA GLU A 489 5.15 9.49 38.70
C GLU A 489 4.30 8.21 38.56
N ARG A 490 4.75 7.11 39.19
CA ARG A 490 3.90 5.94 39.34
C ARG A 490 2.74 6.31 40.27
N GLU A 491 1.54 6.18 39.82
CA GLU A 491 0.35 6.37 40.63
C GLU A 491 0.35 5.41 41.80
N SER A 492 0.19 5.96 43.00
CA SER A 492 0.11 5.18 44.21
C SER A 492 -1.32 5.22 44.77
N PHE A 493 -1.66 4.19 45.52
CA PHE A 493 -2.90 4.17 46.30
C PHE A 493 -2.75 5.06 47.54
N TRP A 494 -3.83 5.36 48.21
CA TRP A 494 -3.91 6.19 49.39
C TRP A 494 -2.95 5.81 50.54
N LEU A 495 -2.43 4.59 50.54
CA LEU A 495 -1.44 4.08 51.52
C LEU A 495 0.04 4.24 51.09
N GLN A 496 0.33 4.53 49.83
CA GLN A 496 1.71 4.61 49.33
C GLN A 496 1.99 6.01 48.77
N LYS A 497 3.21 6.51 48.98
CA LYS A 497 3.64 7.76 48.33
C LYS A 497 3.89 7.53 46.85
N ASN A 498 3.65 8.58 46.07
CA ASN A 498 4.04 8.59 44.65
C ASN A 498 5.54 8.35 44.52
N VAL A 499 5.91 7.58 43.53
CA VAL A 499 7.32 7.28 43.21
C VAL A 499 7.63 7.90 41.85
N ALA A 500 8.63 8.77 41.79
CA ALA A 500 9.09 9.34 40.54
C ALA A 500 9.56 8.25 39.57
N MET A 501 9.11 8.29 38.32
CA MET A 501 9.58 7.39 37.28
C MET A 501 10.89 7.92 36.69
N ASP A 502 11.96 7.79 37.48
CA ASP A 502 13.30 8.24 37.15
C ASP A 502 14.20 7.15 36.50
N PHE A 503 15.45 7.43 36.33
CA PHE A 503 16.45 6.50 35.79
C PHE A 503 16.46 5.15 36.52
N PHE A 504 16.41 5.17 37.85
CA PHE A 504 16.50 3.95 38.63
C PHE A 504 15.23 3.12 38.58
N TYR A 505 14.07 3.81 38.48
CA TYR A 505 12.82 3.14 38.27
C TYR A 505 12.79 2.40 36.92
N LEU A 506 13.18 3.08 35.82
CA LEU A 506 13.25 2.47 34.49
C LEU A 506 14.30 1.36 34.44
N LYS A 507 15.47 1.57 35.07
CA LYS A 507 16.52 0.55 35.18
C LYS A 507 16.02 -0.71 35.88
N GLY A 508 15.26 -0.56 36.97
CA GLY A 508 14.68 -1.71 37.68
C GLY A 508 13.69 -2.51 36.82
N LEU A 509 12.86 -1.83 36.03
CA LEU A 509 11.97 -2.51 35.09
C LEU A 509 12.75 -3.24 33.98
N LEU A 510 13.83 -2.65 33.48
CA LEU A 510 14.71 -3.28 32.50
C LEU A 510 15.43 -4.50 33.11
N GLU A 511 15.97 -4.39 34.34
CA GLU A 511 16.61 -5.50 35.04
C GLU A 511 15.64 -6.68 35.27
N ASP A 512 14.39 -6.38 35.65
CA ASP A 512 13.32 -7.40 35.75
C ASP A 512 13.04 -8.09 34.40
N LEU A 513 12.89 -7.31 33.31
CA LEU A 513 12.73 -7.87 31.97
C LEU A 513 13.88 -8.83 31.61
N LEU A 514 15.13 -8.38 31.79
CA LEU A 514 16.32 -9.19 31.46
C LEU A 514 16.40 -10.46 32.33
N LEU A 515 16.03 -10.38 33.59
CA LEU A 515 15.96 -11.52 34.50
C LEU A 515 14.88 -12.52 34.04
N GLN A 516 13.66 -12.05 33.70
CA GLN A 516 12.57 -12.89 33.20
C GLN A 516 12.92 -13.59 31.88
N LEU A 517 13.74 -12.92 31.04
CA LEU A 517 14.26 -13.50 29.81
C LEU A 517 15.50 -14.38 30.00
N SER A 518 15.94 -14.57 31.27
CA SER A 518 17.13 -15.35 31.63
C SER A 518 18.43 -14.84 30.95
N VAL A 519 18.54 -13.54 30.75
CA VAL A 519 19.78 -12.88 30.31
C VAL A 519 20.69 -12.70 31.52
N SER A 520 21.93 -13.18 31.43
CA SER A 520 22.93 -13.13 32.52
C SER A 520 24.01 -12.12 32.24
N ASP A 521 24.85 -11.88 33.27
CA ASP A 521 26.01 -10.98 33.23
C ASP A 521 25.69 -9.59 32.66
N VAL A 522 24.59 -9.01 33.14
CA VAL A 522 24.15 -7.68 32.76
C VAL A 522 24.96 -6.62 33.48
N SER A 523 25.51 -5.68 32.71
CA SER A 523 26.23 -4.53 33.22
C SER A 523 25.74 -3.22 32.63
N PHE A 524 26.00 -2.12 33.34
CA PHE A 524 25.64 -0.77 32.94
C PHE A 524 26.89 0.12 33.02
N ALA A 525 27.39 0.52 31.85
CA ALA A 525 28.58 1.39 31.81
C ALA A 525 28.17 2.81 31.37
N ALA A 526 28.68 3.81 32.10
CA ALA A 526 28.38 5.21 31.78
C ALA A 526 28.89 5.57 30.37
N ILE A 527 28.06 6.25 29.58
CA ILE A 527 28.40 6.70 28.25
C ILE A 527 27.82 8.10 28.00
N ASP A 528 28.47 8.88 27.15
CA ASP A 528 27.91 10.12 26.62
C ASP A 528 27.12 9.86 25.33
N HIS A 529 25.88 10.33 25.30
CA HIS A 529 25.06 10.25 24.14
C HIS A 529 24.25 11.55 23.95
N PRO A 530 24.20 12.14 22.74
CA PRO A 530 23.64 13.49 22.53
C PRO A 530 22.17 13.65 22.90
N ALA A 531 21.37 12.57 22.78
CA ALA A 531 19.96 12.59 23.11
C ALA A 531 19.68 12.42 24.61
N TYR A 532 20.66 11.99 25.40
CA TYR A 532 20.48 11.70 26.82
C TYR A 532 21.30 12.64 27.71
N HIS A 533 20.94 12.67 28.99
CA HIS A 533 21.57 13.54 29.99
C HIS A 533 23.01 13.06 30.27
N PRO A 534 24.03 13.94 30.15
CA PRO A 534 25.37 13.59 30.52
C PRO A 534 25.45 13.20 32.02
N GLY A 535 26.01 12.07 32.34
CA GLY A 535 26.10 11.53 33.70
C GLY A 535 24.87 10.76 34.19
N ARG A 536 23.80 10.62 33.37
CA ARG A 536 22.62 9.76 33.67
C ARG A 536 22.25 8.89 32.47
N THR A 537 23.30 8.38 31.80
CA THR A 537 23.15 7.55 30.61
C THR A 537 24.11 6.38 30.73
N ALA A 538 23.67 5.21 30.36
CA ALA A 538 24.49 4.00 30.36
C ALA A 538 24.23 3.15 29.11
N VAL A 539 25.29 2.57 28.57
CA VAL A 539 25.20 1.43 27.68
C VAL A 539 24.81 0.21 28.50
N VAL A 540 23.93 -0.62 27.94
CA VAL A 540 23.50 -1.89 28.53
C VAL A 540 24.30 -3.00 27.85
N GLU A 541 25.06 -3.74 28.63
CA GLU A 541 25.84 -4.88 28.13
C GLU A 541 25.37 -6.18 28.80
N ALA A 542 25.40 -7.26 28.07
CA ALA A 542 25.14 -8.60 28.59
C ALA A 542 26.15 -9.59 27.97
N GLU A 543 26.78 -10.40 28.80
CA GLU A 543 27.85 -11.36 28.42
C GLU A 543 28.94 -10.69 27.55
N GLY A 544 29.30 -9.43 27.86
CA GLY A 544 30.34 -8.65 27.17
C GLY A 544 29.89 -8.09 25.81
N ARG A 545 28.62 -8.16 25.45
CA ARG A 545 28.02 -7.60 24.21
C ARG A 545 27.12 -6.43 24.55
N GLU A 546 27.28 -5.31 23.84
CA GLU A 546 26.35 -4.20 23.90
C GLU A 546 25.02 -4.63 23.32
N ILE A 547 23.92 -4.43 24.08
CA ILE A 547 22.52 -4.76 23.69
C ILE A 547 21.65 -3.53 23.60
N GLY A 548 22.12 -2.36 24.05
CA GLY A 548 21.35 -1.14 23.95
C GLY A 548 21.81 -0.03 24.88
N ILE A 549 20.94 0.98 25.02
CA ILE A 549 21.17 2.18 25.79
C ILE A 549 19.99 2.48 26.72
N ILE A 550 20.27 3.01 27.90
CA ILE A 550 19.30 3.53 28.86
C ILE A 550 19.74 4.88 29.40
N GLY A 551 18.80 5.83 29.58
CA GLY A 551 19.18 7.12 30.16
C GLY A 551 18.01 8.05 30.45
N GLU A 552 18.25 9.10 31.22
CA GLU A 552 17.40 10.26 31.33
C GLU A 552 17.54 11.09 30.04
N ILE A 553 16.45 11.55 29.46
CA ILE A 553 16.46 12.35 28.23
C ILE A 553 17.10 13.72 28.50
N HIS A 554 17.91 14.17 27.56
CA HIS A 554 18.61 15.46 27.69
C HIS A 554 17.62 16.62 27.82
N PRO A 555 17.81 17.59 28.73
CA PRO A 555 16.88 18.72 28.92
C PRO A 555 16.56 19.48 27.62
N LEU A 556 17.56 19.75 26.78
CA LEU A 556 17.34 20.41 25.48
C LEU A 556 16.52 19.55 24.50
N VAL A 557 16.60 18.22 24.59
CA VAL A 557 15.73 17.34 23.82
C VAL A 557 14.30 17.45 24.32
N LEU A 558 14.09 17.43 25.64
CA LEU A 558 12.76 17.62 26.22
C LEU A 558 12.16 18.98 25.82
N GLU A 559 12.96 20.04 25.78
CA GLU A 559 12.55 21.37 25.32
C GLU A 559 12.11 21.34 23.84
N ASN A 560 12.86 20.66 22.96
CA ASN A 560 12.52 20.49 21.55
C ASN A 560 11.18 19.75 21.30
N TYR A 561 10.68 19.03 22.31
CA TYR A 561 9.40 18.30 22.28
C TYR A 561 8.32 18.95 23.17
N ASP A 562 8.57 20.15 23.75
CA ASP A 562 7.69 20.81 24.72
C ASP A 562 7.37 19.95 25.96
N ILE A 563 8.26 19.04 26.31
CA ILE A 563 8.11 18.16 27.48
C ILE A 563 8.74 18.85 28.70
N ARG A 564 7.93 19.27 29.66
CA ARG A 564 8.37 20.01 30.86
C ARG A 564 8.77 19.10 32.03
N GLN A 565 8.48 17.82 31.94
CA GLN A 565 8.79 16.81 32.95
C GLN A 565 10.04 16.06 32.57
N ARG A 566 10.72 15.46 33.55
CA ARG A 566 11.79 14.50 33.26
C ARG A 566 11.21 13.26 32.60
N ALA A 567 11.93 12.74 31.63
CA ALA A 567 11.62 11.47 30.98
C ALA A 567 12.87 10.62 30.90
N CYS A 568 12.71 9.31 31.05
CA CYS A 568 13.78 8.35 30.91
C CYS A 568 13.38 7.34 29.82
N ALA A 569 14.34 6.92 29.01
CA ALA A 569 14.08 5.96 27.94
C ALA A 569 15.21 4.93 27.82
N PHE A 570 14.87 3.77 27.26
CA PHE A 570 15.84 2.82 26.76
C PHE A 570 15.50 2.39 25.34
N GLU A 571 16.51 1.90 24.62
CA GLU A 571 16.34 1.22 23.33
C GLU A 571 17.29 0.04 23.25
N LEU A 572 16.76 -1.16 22.94
CA LEU A 572 17.48 -2.43 22.94
C LEU A 572 17.40 -3.13 21.58
N ASP A 573 18.44 -3.90 21.27
CA ASP A 573 18.46 -4.80 20.12
C ASP A 573 17.73 -6.11 20.44
N MET A 574 16.60 -6.35 19.79
CA MET A 574 15.80 -7.55 20.00
C MET A 574 16.48 -8.84 19.54
N GLN A 575 17.30 -8.76 18.49
CA GLN A 575 18.04 -9.94 18.00
C GLN A 575 19.13 -10.34 19.00
N GLY A 576 19.86 -9.37 19.50
CA GLY A 576 20.86 -9.60 20.56
C GLY A 576 20.23 -10.19 21.81
N LEU A 577 19.09 -9.66 22.24
CA LEU A 577 18.36 -10.21 23.39
C LEU A 577 17.88 -11.65 23.16
N PHE A 578 17.36 -11.96 21.96
CA PHE A 578 16.91 -13.31 21.62
C PHE A 578 18.06 -14.33 21.68
N GLU A 579 19.22 -13.96 21.18
CA GLU A 579 20.42 -14.82 21.18
C GLU A 579 20.96 -15.09 22.58
N LEU A 580 20.90 -14.09 23.46
CA LEU A 580 21.38 -14.17 24.84
C LEU A 580 20.38 -14.82 25.80
N SER A 581 19.09 -14.90 25.41
CA SER A 581 18.06 -15.53 26.23
C SER A 581 18.25 -17.03 26.33
N ARG A 582 18.40 -17.54 27.55
CA ARG A 582 18.60 -18.97 27.80
C ARG A 582 17.29 -19.74 27.65
N LYS A 583 17.38 -20.92 27.04
CA LYS A 583 16.21 -21.76 26.78
C LYS A 583 15.70 -22.51 28.01
N ARG A 584 16.50 -22.69 29.05
CA ARG A 584 16.15 -23.40 30.27
C ARG A 584 16.85 -22.77 31.47
N THR A 585 16.06 -22.39 32.45
CA THR A 585 16.57 -22.06 33.79
C THR A 585 16.66 -23.38 34.57
N MET A 586 17.85 -23.68 35.11
CA MET A 586 18.00 -24.79 36.02
C MET A 586 17.66 -24.27 37.42
N ASN A 587 16.84 -25.00 38.14
CA ASN A 587 16.61 -24.70 39.57
C ASN A 587 17.86 -25.09 40.37
N ASP A 588 18.31 -24.19 41.22
CA ASP A 588 19.26 -24.53 42.22
C ASP A 588 18.65 -25.51 43.24
N GLU A 589 19.51 -26.32 43.88
CA GLU A 589 19.05 -27.20 44.95
C GLU A 589 18.38 -26.39 46.07
N ILE A 590 17.30 -26.90 46.62
CA ILE A 590 16.63 -26.28 47.77
C ILE A 590 17.59 -26.38 48.98
N VAL A 591 18.10 -25.21 49.37
CA VAL A 591 19.03 -25.14 50.51
C VAL A 591 18.26 -25.41 51.83
N ARG A 592 18.75 -26.34 52.62
CA ARG A 592 18.16 -26.76 53.89
C ARG A 592 18.70 -26.04 55.13
N TYR A 593 19.80 -25.38 54.99
CA TYR A 593 20.47 -24.71 56.10
C TYR A 593 20.17 -23.21 56.11
N PRO A 594 20.10 -22.56 57.30
CA PRO A 594 19.78 -21.14 57.39
C PRO A 594 20.87 -20.29 56.77
N SER A 595 20.48 -19.15 56.22
CA SER A 595 21.42 -18.07 55.76
C SER A 595 21.88 -17.21 56.93
N VAL A 596 23.05 -16.58 56.78
CA VAL A 596 23.59 -15.59 57.73
C VAL A 596 23.72 -14.27 56.99
N GLU A 597 23.15 -13.21 57.58
CA GLU A 597 23.22 -11.84 57.00
C GLU A 597 24.16 -10.98 57.81
N ARG A 598 24.93 -10.13 57.12
CA ARG A 598 25.77 -9.07 57.68
C ARG A 598 25.68 -7.79 56.90
N ASP A 599 25.54 -6.70 57.62
CA ASP A 599 25.51 -5.36 57.03
C ASP A 599 26.90 -4.72 57.20
N ILE A 600 27.39 -4.05 56.14
CA ILE A 600 28.62 -3.26 56.16
C ILE A 600 28.33 -1.87 55.60
N ALA A 601 28.90 -0.85 56.23
CA ALA A 601 28.89 0.51 55.71
C ALA A 601 30.34 0.90 55.36
N LEU A 602 30.55 1.29 54.11
CA LEU A 602 31.82 1.61 53.52
C LEU A 602 31.94 3.09 53.21
N LEU A 603 33.01 3.72 53.62
CA LEU A 603 33.43 5.05 53.15
C LEU A 603 34.29 4.86 51.90
N VAL A 604 33.84 5.34 50.78
CA VAL A 604 34.51 5.22 49.47
C VAL A 604 34.68 6.58 48.81
N PRO A 605 35.58 6.78 47.84
CA PRO A 605 35.65 7.98 47.04
C PRO A 605 34.29 8.28 46.36
N SER A 606 33.95 9.56 46.16
CA SER A 606 32.67 9.99 45.57
C SER A 606 32.43 9.38 44.17
N GLU A 607 33.52 9.19 43.38
CA GLU A 607 33.51 8.61 42.04
C GLU A 607 33.43 7.07 42.03
N ALA A 608 33.61 6.39 43.16
CA ALA A 608 33.56 4.93 43.21
C ALA A 608 32.18 4.43 42.76
N LYS A 609 32.15 3.54 41.78
CA LYS A 609 30.89 2.99 41.24
C LYS A 609 30.39 1.84 42.12
N ALA A 610 29.10 1.81 42.39
CA ALA A 610 28.48 0.73 43.16
C ALA A 610 28.72 -0.65 42.51
N GLN A 611 28.73 -0.72 41.17
CA GLN A 611 28.98 -1.94 40.41
C GLN A 611 30.37 -2.53 40.66
N ASP A 612 31.41 -1.68 40.74
CA ASP A 612 32.79 -2.12 41.00
C ASP A 612 32.92 -2.69 42.41
N LEU A 613 32.27 -2.03 43.39
CA LEU A 613 32.20 -2.53 44.77
C LEU A 613 31.44 -3.85 44.87
N LEU A 614 30.32 -3.98 44.20
CA LEU A 614 29.52 -5.22 44.11
C LEU A 614 30.34 -6.37 43.50
N ALA A 615 31.11 -6.09 42.44
CA ALA A 615 31.98 -7.06 41.81
C ALA A 615 33.09 -7.52 42.78
N GLY A 616 33.76 -6.56 43.45
CA GLY A 616 34.75 -6.88 44.50
C GLY A 616 34.16 -7.72 45.64
N ILE A 617 32.95 -7.35 46.12
CA ILE A 617 32.28 -8.12 47.19
C ILE A 617 31.94 -9.54 46.71
N ARG A 618 31.45 -9.72 45.50
CA ARG A 618 31.14 -11.04 44.95
C ARG A 618 32.38 -11.91 44.77
N ASN A 619 33.46 -11.34 44.29
CA ASN A 619 34.71 -12.07 44.09
C ASN A 619 35.34 -12.53 45.44
N ALA A 620 35.39 -11.63 46.39
CA ALA A 620 35.97 -11.94 47.72
C ALA A 620 35.02 -12.75 48.62
N GLY A 621 33.71 -12.59 48.47
CA GLY A 621 32.69 -13.29 49.25
C GLY A 621 32.57 -14.79 48.97
N GLY A 622 33.18 -15.27 47.89
CA GLY A 622 33.28 -16.68 47.50
C GLY A 622 31.96 -17.37 47.17
N GLU A 623 32.01 -18.67 46.98
CA GLU A 623 30.85 -19.50 46.54
C GLU A 623 29.69 -19.54 47.55
N LEU A 624 29.92 -19.23 48.81
CA LEU A 624 28.90 -19.20 49.84
C LEU A 624 28.09 -17.90 49.87
N LEU A 625 28.55 -16.84 49.17
CA LEU A 625 27.85 -15.58 49.07
C LEU A 625 26.68 -15.73 48.08
N ARG A 626 25.46 -15.66 48.58
CA ARG A 626 24.22 -15.82 47.78
C ARG A 626 23.66 -14.52 47.29
N GLN A 627 23.75 -13.47 48.13
CA GLN A 627 23.18 -12.18 47.77
C GLN A 627 23.99 -11.03 48.32
N VAL A 628 24.06 -9.95 47.52
CA VAL A 628 24.57 -8.64 47.96
C VAL A 628 23.56 -7.60 47.58
N LEU A 629 23.13 -6.78 48.53
CA LEU A 629 22.15 -5.70 48.31
C LEU A 629 22.76 -4.38 48.77
N VAL A 630 22.76 -3.37 47.91
CA VAL A 630 23.02 -1.97 48.33
C VAL A 630 21.70 -1.45 48.90
N PHE A 631 21.69 -1.04 50.17
CA PHE A 631 20.45 -0.58 50.81
C PHE A 631 20.50 0.85 51.31
N ASP A 632 21.69 1.49 51.38
CA ASP A 632 21.81 2.89 51.77
C ASP A 632 23.00 3.59 51.08
N LEU A 633 22.78 4.85 50.74
CA LEU A 633 23.79 5.77 50.20
C LEU A 633 23.67 7.11 50.90
N TYR A 634 24.74 7.51 51.59
CA TYR A 634 24.78 8.77 52.32
C TYR A 634 25.98 9.63 51.93
N SER A 635 25.73 10.90 51.60
CA SER A 635 26.75 11.91 51.25
C SER A 635 26.57 13.22 52.02
N GLY A 636 26.16 13.13 53.29
CA GLY A 636 25.89 14.30 54.15
C GLY A 636 27.10 14.70 55.02
N GLY A 637 26.94 15.76 55.83
CA GLY A 637 27.99 16.42 56.59
C GLY A 637 28.78 15.56 57.62
N GLN A 638 28.39 14.30 57.82
CA GLN A 638 29.18 13.33 58.65
C GLN A 638 30.14 12.47 57.83
N VAL A 639 30.21 12.69 56.51
CA VAL A 639 31.14 11.99 55.61
C VAL A 639 32.22 12.97 55.18
N PRO A 640 33.51 12.58 55.18
CA PRO A 640 34.62 13.44 54.72
C PRO A 640 34.38 13.96 53.30
N GLU A 641 34.84 15.18 53.03
CA GLU A 641 34.79 15.79 51.71
C GLU A 641 35.47 14.91 50.68
N GLY A 642 34.86 14.74 49.50
CA GLY A 642 35.34 13.84 48.44
C GLY A 642 34.99 12.35 48.64
N LYS A 643 34.25 12.01 49.73
CA LYS A 643 33.80 10.62 49.98
C LYS A 643 32.28 10.51 50.04
N LYS A 644 31.77 9.27 49.92
CA LYS A 644 30.42 8.87 50.19
C LYS A 644 30.37 7.57 51.01
N SER A 645 29.31 7.39 51.78
CA SER A 645 29.08 6.16 52.54
C SER A 645 28.07 5.29 51.76
N MET A 646 28.43 4.05 51.49
CA MET A 646 27.57 3.04 50.90
C MET A 646 27.37 1.87 51.83
N ALA A 647 26.13 1.46 52.04
CA ALA A 647 25.83 0.33 52.90
C ALA A 647 25.34 -0.88 52.08
N PHE A 648 25.91 -2.03 52.40
CA PHE A 648 25.64 -3.29 51.72
C PHE A 648 25.18 -4.33 52.75
N ARG A 649 24.18 -5.12 52.35
CA ARG A 649 23.76 -6.35 53.04
C ARG A 649 24.29 -7.54 52.25
N LEU A 650 25.02 -8.40 52.92
CA LEU A 650 25.61 -9.61 52.37
C LEU A 650 24.93 -10.81 53.01
N THR A 651 24.51 -11.77 52.21
CA THR A 651 23.83 -12.99 52.68
C THR A 651 24.65 -14.20 52.24
N TRP A 652 25.16 -14.92 53.21
CA TRP A 652 25.91 -16.19 52.99
C TRP A 652 25.04 -17.39 53.35
N GLN A 653 25.15 -18.47 52.62
CA GLN A 653 24.44 -19.70 52.85
C GLN A 653 25.18 -20.91 52.26
N SER A 654 25.24 -21.99 53.02
CA SER A 654 25.85 -23.25 52.56
C SER A 654 24.76 -24.32 52.28
N ASN A 655 24.97 -25.13 51.24
CA ASN A 655 24.13 -26.30 50.95
C ASN A 655 24.47 -27.52 51.81
N GLN A 656 25.59 -27.48 52.56
CA GLN A 656 26.11 -28.66 53.26
C GLN A 656 25.97 -28.57 54.78
N LYS A 657 26.00 -27.36 55.35
CA LYS A 657 25.98 -27.16 56.83
C LYS A 657 25.50 -25.75 57.20
N THR A 658 25.12 -25.57 58.47
CA THR A 658 24.95 -24.23 59.06
C THR A 658 26.31 -23.55 59.21
N LEU A 659 26.42 -22.31 58.70
CA LEU A 659 27.65 -21.52 58.82
C LEU A 659 27.82 -21.03 60.26
N THR A 660 29.04 -21.09 60.80
CA THR A 660 29.40 -20.53 62.08
C THR A 660 29.74 -19.05 61.99
N ASP A 661 29.63 -18.34 63.14
CA ASP A 661 29.98 -16.91 63.19
C ASP A 661 31.44 -16.67 62.82
N SER A 662 32.38 -17.58 63.15
CA SER A 662 33.80 -17.48 62.78
C SER A 662 33.98 -17.58 61.27
N GLU A 663 33.33 -18.55 60.58
CA GLU A 663 33.43 -18.70 59.11
C GLU A 663 32.92 -17.49 58.39
N VAL A 664 31.82 -16.90 58.87
CA VAL A 664 31.24 -15.68 58.25
C VAL A 664 32.15 -14.45 58.50
N SER A 665 32.80 -14.38 59.69
CA SER A 665 33.71 -13.30 60.00
C SER A 665 34.96 -13.35 59.12
N ASP A 666 35.53 -14.54 58.89
CA ASP A 666 36.68 -14.72 57.98
C ASP A 666 36.32 -14.30 56.51
N LEU A 667 35.14 -14.67 56.04
CA LEU A 667 34.63 -14.23 54.72
C LEU A 667 34.39 -12.72 54.64
N MET A 668 33.90 -12.12 55.72
CA MET A 668 33.73 -10.68 55.83
C MET A 668 35.05 -9.93 55.81
N GLU A 669 36.07 -10.44 56.55
CA GLU A 669 37.41 -9.84 56.58
C GLU A 669 38.05 -9.89 55.21
N ALA A 670 37.91 -11.00 54.46
CA ALA A 670 38.40 -11.10 53.08
C ALA A 670 37.71 -10.08 52.14
N VAL A 671 36.39 -9.87 52.27
CA VAL A 671 35.67 -8.85 51.53
C VAL A 671 36.17 -7.44 51.86
N LEU A 672 36.39 -7.13 53.14
CA LEU A 672 36.85 -5.81 53.54
C LEU A 672 38.30 -5.53 53.08
N GLU A 673 39.19 -6.51 53.13
CA GLU A 673 40.55 -6.41 52.64
C GLU A 673 40.61 -6.15 51.13
N GLU A 674 39.83 -6.90 50.35
CA GLU A 674 39.73 -6.72 48.89
C GLU A 674 39.23 -5.32 48.54
N LEU A 675 38.14 -4.88 49.17
CA LEU A 675 37.54 -3.55 48.90
C LEU A 675 38.47 -2.41 49.33
N LYS A 676 39.27 -2.61 50.39
CA LYS A 676 40.29 -1.66 50.81
C LYS A 676 41.41 -1.57 49.78
N ALA A 677 41.86 -2.70 49.27
CA ALA A 677 42.96 -2.78 48.29
C ALA A 677 42.59 -2.18 46.93
N LEU A 678 41.41 -2.54 46.40
CA LEU A 678 41.00 -2.15 45.05
C LEU A 678 40.29 -0.80 45.00
N HIS A 679 39.50 -0.43 46.02
CA HIS A 679 38.61 0.73 45.96
C HIS A 679 38.87 1.78 47.06
N GLN A 680 39.99 1.67 47.80
CA GLN A 680 40.32 2.56 48.94
C GLN A 680 39.14 2.69 49.93
N ALA A 681 38.34 1.63 50.03
CA ALA A 681 37.21 1.58 50.95
C ALA A 681 37.69 1.45 52.40
N SER A 682 37.02 2.13 53.31
CA SER A 682 37.24 1.95 54.75
C SER A 682 35.88 1.74 55.41
N GLN A 683 35.82 0.86 56.40
CA GLN A 683 34.61 0.65 57.17
C GLN A 683 34.25 1.95 57.92
N ARG A 684 32.96 2.31 57.92
CA ARG A 684 32.44 3.48 58.64
C ARG A 684 32.24 3.16 60.08
#